data_13e2c2cfd362cf2d2f7841a52807dcd6
#
_entry.id   13e2c2cfd362cf2d2f7841a52807dcd6
#
_cell.length_a   1.000
_cell.length_b   1.000
_cell.length_c   1.000
_cell.angle_alpha   90.00
_cell.angle_beta   90.00
_cell.angle_gamma   90.00
#
_symmetry.space_group_name_H-M   'P 1'
#
loop_
_entity.id
_entity.type
_entity.pdbx_description
1 polymer ?
#
loop_
_entity_poly.entity_id
_entity_poly.type
_entity_poly.pdbx_seq_one_letter_code
_entity_poly.pdbx_strand_id
1 'polypeptide(L)'
;MKKMKDEYVLSGLDCGNCARKIETGISKMDGVEACSVNFATGTLTVTHADKQETMSKRIEKTVQSIEPHVSVSPKEEGHHHDHDHGTKNLKAIVLKLVGGAVIGTAAYFIPEDGLLKFIMFFAAYLLVGGDVVLKALKNIVRGQVFDENFLMTIATAGAFVIQQYPEALAVMLFYQIGELFQGAAVNRSRRSISELMNIRPEYANLKVGNETKKVKPEEVKVGDRIVVKPGEKIPLDGLVIEGFSLVDTSALTGESVPRDVEAGKEVLAGFVNQNGILEIEVQKGLSESAVTKILDLVENASSRKAQTENFITKFAKYYTPAVVVLALLLAFVPPLLIPSAQLSDWVYRALVFLVISCPCALVVSIPLGFFGGIGAASKRGILVKGSNYLEALNSVSYAVFDKTGTLTKGNFTVTNIVTTSDKWSEEELLSFAALAEAHSSHPIAESIKAAYGSPLDESQIEAYEDIAGHGIKATISGSQVLAGNHRLMEREGISYEKEKRSGTVVYMAINGEFAGSILIADELKDDAIEAVSALKASGIQTVMLTGDAKQVGTAVAQQIGIDEVHAELLPQDKVTKLEEIDQKKAPQEKLLFVGDGINDTPVLARADIGIAMGGLGSDAAVEAADIVIMTDQPSKVAEAIAVAKRTRRIVWQNIAFALGVKGVFLLLGAFGIATMWEAVFSDVGVTVLAVLNAMRVMK
;
A
#
# COMPACT_ATOMS: atom_id res chain seq x y z
N MET A 1 7.89 -22.57 21.37
CA MET A 1 7.80 -23.26 20.06
C MET A 1 8.00 -22.19 19.00
N LYS A 2 8.74 -22.49 17.93
CA LYS A 2 8.96 -21.51 16.84
C LYS A 2 7.65 -21.33 16.09
N LYS A 3 7.10 -20.11 16.02
CA LYS A 3 5.90 -19.79 15.26
C LYS A 3 6.23 -19.94 13.79
N MET A 4 5.39 -20.65 13.05
CA MET A 4 5.50 -20.81 11.60
C MET A 4 4.40 -19.99 10.94
N LYS A 5 4.75 -19.27 9.89
CA LYS A 5 3.82 -18.50 9.05
C LYS A 5 3.79 -19.16 7.69
N ASP A 6 2.63 -19.69 7.31
CA ASP A 6 2.41 -20.34 6.02
C ASP A 6 1.46 -19.52 5.16
N GLU A 7 1.71 -19.48 3.87
CA GLU A 7 0.87 -18.79 2.89
C GLU A 7 0.32 -19.78 1.87
N TYR A 8 -0.97 -19.60 1.54
CA TYR A 8 -1.71 -20.43 0.59
C TYR A 8 -2.43 -19.54 -0.41
N VAL A 9 -2.55 -20.03 -1.66
CA VAL A 9 -3.36 -19.39 -2.69
C VAL A 9 -4.75 -20.03 -2.70
N LEU A 10 -5.77 -19.18 -2.61
CA LEU A 10 -7.18 -19.55 -2.69
C LEU A 10 -7.72 -19.28 -4.09
N SER A 11 -7.73 -20.28 -4.97
CA SER A 11 -8.26 -20.14 -6.32
C SER A 11 -9.77 -20.37 -6.33
N GLY A 12 -10.52 -19.49 -7.01
CA GLY A 12 -11.99 -19.53 -7.04
C GLY A 12 -12.67 -18.77 -5.90
N LEU A 13 -11.93 -17.90 -5.19
CA LEU A 13 -12.49 -17.04 -4.15
C LEU A 13 -13.13 -15.79 -4.78
N ASP A 14 -14.44 -15.80 -5.02
CA ASP A 14 -15.14 -14.78 -5.81
C ASP A 14 -15.87 -13.73 -4.97
N CYS A 15 -16.07 -13.96 -3.67
CA CYS A 15 -16.81 -13.04 -2.83
C CYS A 15 -16.10 -12.69 -1.51
N GLY A 16 -16.20 -11.43 -1.08
CA GLY A 16 -15.61 -10.96 0.17
C GLY A 16 -16.21 -11.61 1.42
N ASN A 17 -17.47 -12.05 1.34
CA ASN A 17 -18.13 -12.79 2.42
C ASN A 17 -17.57 -14.22 2.54
N CYS A 18 -17.24 -14.86 1.42
CA CYS A 18 -16.58 -16.17 1.38
C CYS A 18 -15.18 -16.09 2.01
N ALA A 19 -14.40 -15.03 1.67
CA ALA A 19 -13.11 -14.77 2.30
C ALA A 19 -13.21 -14.68 3.82
N ARG A 20 -14.19 -13.92 4.31
CA ARG A 20 -14.45 -13.79 5.76
C ARG A 20 -14.88 -15.08 6.43
N LYS A 21 -15.71 -15.89 5.78
CA LYS A 21 -16.12 -17.20 6.30
C LYS A 21 -14.92 -18.14 6.43
N ILE A 22 -14.05 -18.18 5.43
CA ILE A 22 -12.81 -18.95 5.45
C ILE A 22 -11.90 -18.46 6.59
N GLU A 23 -11.67 -17.15 6.69
CA GLU A 23 -10.86 -16.53 7.75
C GLU A 23 -11.39 -16.89 9.14
N THR A 24 -12.70 -16.76 9.35
CA THR A 24 -13.34 -17.10 10.63
C THR A 24 -13.32 -18.61 10.94
N GLY A 25 -13.43 -19.45 9.91
CA GLY A 25 -13.38 -20.90 10.07
C GLY A 25 -12.01 -21.41 10.44
N ILE A 26 -10.97 -20.89 9.79
CA ILE A 26 -9.57 -21.26 10.05
C ILE A 26 -9.08 -20.68 11.38
N SER A 27 -9.43 -19.44 11.73
CA SER A 27 -9.03 -18.84 13.01
C SER A 27 -9.59 -19.57 14.25
N LYS A 28 -10.62 -20.41 14.08
CA LYS A 28 -11.18 -21.27 15.14
C LYS A 28 -10.56 -22.67 15.21
N MET A 29 -9.62 -22.97 14.33
CA MET A 29 -8.95 -24.28 14.33
C MET A 29 -7.92 -24.36 15.46
N ASP A 30 -7.86 -25.50 16.12
CA ASP A 30 -6.86 -25.77 17.14
C ASP A 30 -5.44 -25.67 16.54
N GLY A 31 -4.56 -24.92 17.19
CA GLY A 31 -3.18 -24.71 16.77
C GLY A 31 -2.97 -23.49 15.86
N VAL A 32 -4.03 -22.77 15.46
CA VAL A 32 -3.94 -21.51 14.72
C VAL A 32 -3.96 -20.34 15.69
N GLU A 33 -2.92 -19.51 15.64
CA GLU A 33 -2.81 -18.29 16.46
C GLU A 33 -3.39 -17.07 15.74
N ALA A 34 -3.11 -16.96 14.45
CA ALA A 34 -3.60 -15.87 13.61
C ALA A 34 -3.91 -16.38 12.21
N CYS A 35 -4.95 -15.82 11.60
CA CYS A 35 -5.35 -16.12 10.23
C CYS A 35 -5.85 -14.85 9.57
N SER A 36 -5.44 -14.61 8.33
CA SER A 36 -5.99 -13.54 7.50
C SER A 36 -6.17 -14.01 6.07
N VAL A 37 -7.30 -13.60 5.46
CA VAL A 37 -7.57 -13.84 4.04
C VAL A 37 -7.53 -12.51 3.31
N ASN A 38 -6.57 -12.38 2.41
CA ASN A 38 -6.52 -11.28 1.46
C ASN A 38 -7.48 -11.58 0.31
N PHE A 39 -8.66 -10.97 0.34
CA PHE A 39 -9.65 -11.16 -0.71
C PHE A 39 -9.16 -10.69 -2.07
N ALA A 40 -8.35 -9.63 -2.12
CA ALA A 40 -7.92 -9.01 -3.37
C ALA A 40 -6.87 -9.84 -4.13
N THR A 41 -5.93 -10.47 -3.41
CA THR A 41 -4.91 -11.35 -4.00
C THR A 41 -5.32 -12.82 -3.99
N GLY A 42 -6.35 -13.19 -3.22
CA GLY A 42 -6.72 -14.58 -2.99
C GLY A 42 -5.73 -15.33 -2.09
N THR A 43 -4.93 -14.62 -1.28
CA THR A 43 -3.92 -15.23 -0.41
C THR A 43 -4.49 -15.45 1.00
N LEU A 44 -4.26 -16.63 1.55
CA LEU A 44 -4.54 -17.01 2.93
C LEU A 44 -3.22 -17.11 3.69
N THR A 45 -3.07 -16.31 4.73
CA THR A 45 -1.91 -16.34 5.64
C THR A 45 -2.33 -16.94 6.98
N VAL A 46 -1.62 -17.98 7.44
CA VAL A 46 -1.90 -18.67 8.70
C VAL A 46 -0.65 -18.74 9.56
N THR A 47 -0.75 -18.28 10.81
CA THR A 47 0.31 -18.42 11.81
C THR A 47 -0.07 -19.53 12.78
N HIS A 48 0.79 -20.53 12.90
CA HIS A 48 0.51 -21.74 13.70
C HIS A 48 1.76 -22.33 14.36
N ALA A 49 1.55 -23.26 15.30
CA ALA A 49 2.62 -23.95 16.01
C ALA A 49 2.83 -25.41 15.56
N ASP A 50 1.97 -25.93 14.68
CA ASP A 50 1.98 -27.32 14.20
C ASP A 50 2.96 -27.51 13.03
N LYS A 51 3.25 -28.78 12.66
CA LYS A 51 4.04 -29.09 11.46
C LYS A 51 3.27 -28.71 10.19
N GLN A 52 3.92 -28.06 9.25
CA GLN A 52 3.36 -27.50 8.01
C GLN A 52 2.49 -28.49 7.20
N GLU A 53 2.98 -29.72 7.00
CA GLU A 53 2.26 -30.72 6.19
C GLU A 53 0.91 -31.16 6.79
N THR A 54 0.84 -31.23 8.12
CA THR A 54 -0.39 -31.57 8.85
C THR A 54 -1.40 -30.42 8.82
N MET A 55 -0.89 -29.19 8.94
CA MET A 55 -1.71 -27.98 8.93
C MET A 55 -2.28 -27.73 7.52
N SER A 56 -1.50 -27.88 6.45
CA SER A 56 -1.94 -27.70 5.06
C SER A 56 -3.16 -28.57 4.73
N LYS A 57 -3.14 -29.84 5.04
CA LYS A 57 -4.29 -30.76 4.83
C LYS A 57 -5.53 -30.38 5.63
N ARG A 58 -5.34 -29.88 6.85
CA ARG A 58 -6.44 -29.41 7.70
C ARG A 58 -7.07 -28.14 7.17
N ILE A 59 -6.23 -27.20 6.70
CA ILE A 59 -6.66 -25.94 6.06
C ILE A 59 -7.46 -26.24 4.79
N GLU A 60 -6.92 -27.08 3.90
CA GLU A 60 -7.60 -27.47 2.66
C GLU A 60 -8.98 -28.08 2.95
N LYS A 61 -9.06 -29.05 3.86
CA LYS A 61 -10.32 -29.65 4.27
C LYS A 61 -11.31 -28.66 4.87
N THR A 62 -10.82 -27.70 5.66
CA THR A 62 -11.66 -26.67 6.26
C THR A 62 -12.16 -25.68 5.21
N VAL A 63 -11.29 -25.20 4.30
CA VAL A 63 -11.70 -24.33 3.20
C VAL A 63 -12.72 -25.00 2.29
N GLN A 64 -12.44 -26.23 1.83
CA GLN A 64 -13.37 -27.00 1.00
C GLN A 64 -14.68 -27.30 1.72
N SER A 65 -14.64 -27.43 3.04
CA SER A 65 -15.87 -27.58 3.82
C SER A 65 -16.72 -26.30 3.84
N ILE A 66 -16.10 -25.11 3.81
CA ILE A 66 -16.76 -23.80 3.83
C ILE A 66 -17.19 -23.41 2.42
N GLU A 67 -16.25 -23.47 1.46
CA GLU A 67 -16.46 -23.12 0.06
C GLU A 67 -15.90 -24.23 -0.84
N PRO A 68 -16.72 -25.19 -1.27
CA PRO A 68 -16.26 -26.39 -1.99
C PRO A 68 -15.60 -26.12 -3.34
N HIS A 69 -15.85 -24.97 -3.94
CA HIS A 69 -15.27 -24.55 -5.23
C HIS A 69 -13.95 -23.81 -5.08
N VAL A 70 -13.56 -23.46 -3.85
CA VAL A 70 -12.27 -22.82 -3.58
C VAL A 70 -11.21 -23.90 -3.39
N SER A 71 -10.21 -23.90 -4.24
CA SER A 71 -9.03 -24.75 -4.09
C SER A 71 -7.95 -24.03 -3.31
N VAL A 72 -7.23 -24.80 -2.49
CA VAL A 72 -6.13 -24.33 -1.65
C VAL A 72 -4.84 -24.95 -2.18
N SER A 73 -3.87 -24.15 -2.53
CA SER A 73 -2.52 -24.60 -2.86
C SER A 73 -1.51 -23.85 -2.00
N PRO A 74 -0.43 -24.50 -1.52
CA PRO A 74 0.68 -23.78 -0.90
C PRO A 74 1.21 -22.74 -1.88
N LYS A 75 1.52 -21.56 -1.37
CA LYS A 75 2.19 -20.53 -2.17
C LYS A 75 3.66 -20.90 -2.24
N GLU A 76 4.06 -21.66 -3.28
CA GLU A 76 5.47 -21.92 -3.55
C GLU A 76 6.14 -20.61 -3.98
N GLU A 77 7.29 -20.32 -3.43
CA GLU A 77 8.12 -19.19 -3.85
C GLU A 77 8.49 -19.41 -5.33
N GLY A 78 7.79 -18.72 -6.23
CA GLY A 78 8.18 -18.70 -7.64
C GLY A 78 7.17 -19.09 -8.72
N HIS A 79 5.98 -19.60 -8.41
CA HIS A 79 5.02 -19.97 -9.45
C HIS A 79 3.69 -19.22 -9.37
N HIS A 80 3.56 -18.14 -10.15
CA HIS A 80 2.27 -17.75 -10.71
C HIS A 80 1.95 -18.71 -11.87
N HIS A 81 1.31 -19.83 -11.56
CA HIS A 81 0.62 -20.58 -12.59
C HIS A 81 -0.66 -19.81 -12.94
N ASP A 82 -0.65 -19.20 -14.10
CA ASP A 82 -1.85 -18.76 -14.82
C ASP A 82 -2.66 -20.02 -15.17
N HIS A 83 -3.35 -20.56 -14.17
CA HIS A 83 -4.26 -21.67 -14.43
C HIS A 83 -5.52 -21.08 -15.07
N ASP A 84 -5.63 -21.26 -16.37
CA ASP A 84 -6.80 -21.06 -17.24
C ASP A 84 -7.95 -22.02 -16.85
N HIS A 85 -8.34 -22.04 -15.57
CA HIS A 85 -9.52 -22.73 -15.07
C HIS A 85 -10.80 -21.90 -15.24
N GLY A 86 -10.68 -20.59 -15.54
CA GLY A 86 -11.83 -19.69 -15.68
C GLY A 86 -12.70 -19.98 -16.90
N THR A 87 -12.11 -20.38 -18.02
CA THR A 87 -12.85 -20.54 -19.28
C THR A 87 -13.68 -21.82 -19.37
N LYS A 88 -13.25 -22.91 -18.74
CA LYS A 88 -14.03 -24.17 -18.71
C LYS A 88 -15.27 -24.08 -17.82
N ASN A 89 -15.15 -23.43 -16.65
CA ASN A 89 -16.28 -23.23 -15.77
C ASN A 89 -17.31 -22.25 -16.34
N LEU A 90 -16.89 -21.17 -16.99
CA LEU A 90 -17.79 -20.18 -17.58
C LEU A 90 -18.74 -20.80 -18.62
N LYS A 91 -18.23 -21.66 -19.52
CA LYS A 91 -19.05 -22.36 -20.53
C LYS A 91 -20.10 -23.26 -19.86
N ALA A 92 -19.75 -23.96 -18.80
CA ALA A 92 -20.67 -24.83 -18.07
C ALA A 92 -21.77 -24.02 -17.36
N ILE A 93 -21.42 -22.88 -16.74
CA ILE A 93 -22.40 -21.99 -16.10
C ILE A 93 -23.35 -21.38 -17.14
N VAL A 94 -22.82 -20.84 -18.24
CA VAL A 94 -23.64 -20.29 -19.31
C VAL A 94 -24.56 -21.35 -19.90
N LEU A 95 -24.10 -22.60 -20.08
CA LEU A 95 -24.94 -23.68 -20.59
C LEU A 95 -26.10 -24.02 -19.63
N LYS A 96 -25.86 -24.03 -18.31
CA LYS A 96 -26.90 -24.21 -17.29
C LYS A 96 -27.92 -23.08 -17.33
N LEU A 97 -27.48 -21.83 -17.42
CA LEU A 97 -28.36 -20.66 -17.48
C LEU A 97 -29.24 -20.68 -18.74
N VAL A 98 -28.64 -20.92 -19.90
CA VAL A 98 -29.37 -21.04 -21.17
C VAL A 98 -30.34 -22.23 -21.11
N GLY A 99 -29.92 -23.38 -20.63
CA GLY A 99 -30.77 -24.57 -20.46
C GLY A 99 -31.96 -24.29 -19.56
N GLY A 100 -31.72 -23.67 -18.40
CA GLY A 100 -32.79 -23.26 -17.48
C GLY A 100 -33.77 -22.25 -18.06
N ALA A 101 -33.24 -21.26 -18.79
CA ALA A 101 -34.06 -20.26 -19.47
C ALA A 101 -34.94 -20.91 -20.57
N VAL A 102 -34.39 -21.82 -21.38
CA VAL A 102 -35.14 -22.54 -22.41
C VAL A 102 -36.27 -23.42 -21.80
N ILE A 103 -35.96 -24.20 -20.74
CA ILE A 103 -36.94 -25.02 -20.05
C ILE A 103 -38.03 -24.13 -19.41
N GLY A 104 -37.64 -23.03 -18.75
CA GLY A 104 -38.57 -22.09 -18.14
C GLY A 104 -39.48 -21.39 -19.18
N THR A 105 -38.93 -21.00 -20.31
CA THR A 105 -39.71 -20.42 -21.43
C THR A 105 -40.69 -21.44 -21.98
N ALA A 106 -40.27 -22.71 -22.19
CA ALA A 106 -41.15 -23.77 -22.63
C ALA A 106 -42.28 -24.02 -21.61
N ALA A 107 -41.97 -24.02 -20.31
CA ALA A 107 -42.95 -24.18 -19.23
C ALA A 107 -43.97 -23.02 -19.18
N TYR A 108 -43.56 -21.78 -19.55
CA TYR A 108 -44.44 -20.61 -19.56
C TYR A 108 -45.59 -20.73 -20.58
N PHE A 109 -45.28 -21.36 -21.72
CA PHE A 109 -46.30 -21.55 -22.81
C PHE A 109 -47.24 -22.79 -22.57
N ILE A 110 -47.12 -23.49 -21.46
CA ILE A 110 -48.07 -24.57 -21.13
C ILE A 110 -49.37 -23.93 -20.64
N PRO A 111 -50.52 -24.21 -21.29
CA PRO A 111 -51.79 -23.52 -21.03
C PRO A 111 -52.46 -23.85 -19.70
N GLU A 112 -52.15 -25.03 -19.09
CA GLU A 112 -52.77 -25.50 -17.85
C GLU A 112 -51.87 -25.31 -16.67
N ASP A 113 -52.37 -24.74 -15.56
CA ASP A 113 -51.69 -24.67 -14.27
C ASP A 113 -51.75 -26.03 -13.59
N GLY A 114 -50.99 -26.99 -14.14
CA GLY A 114 -50.95 -28.36 -13.68
C GLY A 114 -49.59 -28.80 -13.13
N LEU A 115 -49.52 -30.03 -12.62
CA LEU A 115 -48.32 -30.66 -12.07
C LEU A 115 -47.10 -30.59 -13.05
N LEU A 116 -47.37 -30.69 -14.35
CA LEU A 116 -46.32 -30.63 -15.38
C LEU A 116 -45.62 -29.25 -15.42
N LYS A 117 -46.38 -28.17 -15.35
CA LYS A 117 -45.85 -26.79 -15.30
C LYS A 117 -44.97 -26.57 -14.08
N PHE A 118 -45.46 -27.01 -12.91
CA PHE A 118 -44.69 -27.02 -11.65
C PHE A 118 -43.37 -27.80 -11.80
N ILE A 119 -43.42 -29.03 -12.29
CA ILE A 119 -42.24 -29.90 -12.43
C ILE A 119 -41.19 -29.25 -13.37
N MET A 120 -41.63 -28.69 -14.49
CA MET A 120 -40.70 -28.03 -15.44
C MET A 120 -40.04 -26.79 -14.85
N PHE A 121 -40.80 -25.89 -14.19
CA PHE A 121 -40.21 -24.73 -13.52
C PHE A 121 -39.30 -25.17 -12.37
N PHE A 122 -39.67 -26.19 -11.60
CA PHE A 122 -38.85 -26.68 -10.50
C PHE A 122 -37.54 -27.34 -11.00
N ALA A 123 -37.62 -28.10 -12.10
CA ALA A 123 -36.41 -28.66 -12.74
C ALA A 123 -35.48 -27.58 -13.29
N ALA A 124 -36.04 -26.55 -13.97
CA ALA A 124 -35.30 -25.42 -14.44
C ALA A 124 -34.63 -24.62 -13.28
N TYR A 125 -35.39 -24.42 -12.20
CA TYR A 125 -34.89 -23.74 -11.00
C TYR A 125 -33.76 -24.55 -10.33
N LEU A 126 -33.85 -25.85 -10.20
CA LEU A 126 -32.77 -26.68 -9.66
C LEU A 126 -31.55 -26.72 -10.58
N LEU A 127 -31.74 -26.68 -11.90
CA LEU A 127 -30.65 -26.64 -12.85
C LEU A 127 -29.85 -25.33 -12.71
N VAL A 128 -30.53 -24.20 -12.55
CA VAL A 128 -29.93 -22.85 -12.47
C VAL A 128 -29.40 -22.54 -11.07
N GLY A 129 -30.18 -22.83 -10.03
CA GLY A 129 -29.93 -22.37 -8.66
C GLY A 129 -29.67 -23.49 -7.65
N GLY A 130 -29.55 -24.75 -8.10
CA GLY A 130 -29.35 -25.89 -7.18
C GLY A 130 -28.07 -25.75 -6.33
N ASP A 131 -27.03 -25.15 -6.85
CA ASP A 131 -25.78 -24.81 -6.13
C ASP A 131 -26.01 -23.77 -5.04
N VAL A 132 -26.81 -22.73 -5.30
CA VAL A 132 -27.20 -21.70 -4.32
C VAL A 132 -28.00 -22.31 -3.18
N VAL A 133 -29.01 -23.14 -3.52
CA VAL A 133 -29.85 -23.83 -2.54
C VAL A 133 -29.02 -24.78 -1.68
N LEU A 134 -28.13 -25.57 -2.28
CA LEU A 134 -27.25 -26.48 -1.54
C LEU A 134 -26.28 -25.72 -0.61
N LYS A 135 -25.76 -24.58 -1.05
CA LYS A 135 -24.93 -23.72 -0.19
C LYS A 135 -25.72 -23.16 0.98
N ALA A 136 -26.95 -22.68 0.75
CA ALA A 136 -27.84 -22.18 1.80
C ALA A 136 -28.13 -23.27 2.84
N LEU A 137 -28.52 -24.48 2.41
CA LEU A 137 -28.78 -25.59 3.30
C LEU A 137 -27.57 -26.01 4.14
N LYS A 138 -26.40 -26.10 3.52
CA LYS A 138 -25.14 -26.38 4.24
C LYS A 138 -24.80 -25.31 5.26
N ASN A 139 -25.01 -24.01 4.94
CA ASN A 139 -24.75 -22.92 5.83
C ASN A 139 -25.72 -22.89 7.03
N ILE A 140 -26.98 -23.24 6.84
CA ILE A 140 -27.97 -23.43 7.93
C ILE A 140 -27.50 -24.49 8.91
N VAL A 141 -27.14 -25.68 8.41
CA VAL A 141 -26.68 -26.81 9.25
C VAL A 141 -25.43 -26.41 10.07
N ARG A 142 -24.61 -25.47 9.57
CA ARG A 142 -23.41 -24.99 10.26
C ARG A 142 -23.67 -23.80 11.20
N GLY A 143 -24.93 -23.39 11.38
CA GLY A 143 -25.30 -22.26 12.21
C GLY A 143 -24.94 -20.87 11.58
N GLN A 144 -24.59 -20.84 10.30
CA GLN A 144 -24.38 -19.61 9.52
C GLN A 144 -25.67 -19.27 8.76
N VAL A 145 -26.69 -18.97 9.51
CA VAL A 145 -27.99 -18.52 8.99
C VAL A 145 -27.85 -17.03 8.64
N PHE A 146 -28.59 -16.51 7.68
CA PHE A 146 -28.64 -15.10 7.28
C PHE A 146 -27.51 -14.63 6.35
N ASP A 147 -27.09 -15.49 5.41
CA ASP A 147 -26.27 -15.05 4.27
C ASP A 147 -27.13 -14.78 3.01
N GLU A 148 -26.50 -14.28 1.95
CA GLU A 148 -27.15 -13.99 0.68
C GLU A 148 -27.80 -15.20 0.03
N ASN A 149 -27.15 -16.39 0.08
CA ASN A 149 -27.69 -17.62 -0.47
C ASN A 149 -28.96 -18.05 0.28
N PHE A 150 -28.99 -17.86 1.60
CA PHE A 150 -30.15 -18.12 2.44
C PHE A 150 -31.32 -17.20 2.09
N LEU A 151 -31.07 -15.89 1.97
CA LEU A 151 -32.11 -14.91 1.60
C LEU A 151 -32.71 -15.21 0.23
N MET A 152 -31.86 -15.49 -0.77
CA MET A 152 -32.29 -15.84 -2.12
C MET A 152 -33.07 -17.16 -2.15
N THR A 153 -32.59 -18.18 -1.41
CA THR A 153 -33.28 -19.47 -1.34
C THR A 153 -34.65 -19.35 -0.70
N ILE A 154 -34.79 -18.62 0.42
CA ILE A 154 -36.08 -18.38 1.07
C ILE A 154 -37.03 -17.59 0.17
N ALA A 155 -36.52 -16.52 -0.48
CA ALA A 155 -37.33 -15.69 -1.35
C ALA A 155 -37.89 -16.51 -2.53
N THR A 156 -37.04 -17.29 -3.20
CA THR A 156 -37.47 -18.12 -4.34
C THR A 156 -38.30 -19.31 -3.96
N ALA A 157 -37.98 -19.98 -2.85
CA ALA A 157 -38.85 -21.07 -2.32
C ALA A 157 -40.23 -20.54 -1.89
N GLY A 158 -40.27 -19.35 -1.25
CA GLY A 158 -41.53 -18.70 -0.92
C GLY A 158 -42.33 -18.34 -2.17
N ALA A 159 -41.69 -17.88 -3.25
CA ALA A 159 -42.36 -17.63 -4.54
C ALA A 159 -42.96 -18.91 -5.13
N PHE A 160 -42.29 -20.09 -4.99
CA PHE A 160 -42.87 -21.37 -5.36
C PHE A 160 -44.14 -21.72 -4.53
N VAL A 161 -44.10 -21.43 -3.21
CA VAL A 161 -45.25 -21.73 -2.31
C VAL A 161 -46.47 -20.88 -2.69
N ILE A 162 -46.27 -19.61 -3.10
CA ILE A 162 -47.37 -18.74 -3.54
C ILE A 162 -47.67 -18.86 -5.05
N GLN A 163 -47.16 -19.94 -5.69
CA GLN A 163 -47.38 -20.31 -7.09
C GLN A 163 -46.83 -19.29 -8.15
N GLN A 164 -45.90 -18.44 -7.76
CA GLN A 164 -45.21 -17.54 -8.64
C GLN A 164 -43.95 -18.17 -9.27
N TYR A 165 -44.14 -19.32 -9.97
CA TYR A 165 -43.05 -20.13 -10.52
C TYR A 165 -42.13 -19.39 -11.51
N PRO A 166 -42.67 -18.60 -12.49
CA PRO A 166 -41.85 -17.86 -13.44
C PRO A 166 -40.94 -16.86 -12.74
N GLU A 167 -41.47 -16.17 -11.71
CA GLU A 167 -40.71 -15.21 -10.95
C GLU A 167 -39.58 -15.86 -10.14
N ALA A 168 -39.85 -16.97 -9.50
CA ALA A 168 -38.83 -17.71 -8.75
C ALA A 168 -37.65 -18.15 -9.62
N LEU A 169 -37.94 -18.66 -10.84
CA LEU A 169 -36.89 -19.02 -11.79
C LEU A 169 -36.14 -17.79 -12.30
N ALA A 170 -36.85 -16.74 -12.64
CA ALA A 170 -36.28 -15.52 -13.18
C ALA A 170 -35.34 -14.83 -12.17
N VAL A 171 -35.76 -14.73 -10.90
CA VAL A 171 -34.93 -14.20 -9.81
C VAL A 171 -33.62 -14.98 -9.73
N MET A 172 -33.67 -16.31 -9.78
CA MET A 172 -32.48 -17.15 -9.70
C MET A 172 -31.59 -16.99 -10.94
N LEU A 173 -32.17 -16.86 -12.14
CA LEU A 173 -31.44 -16.60 -13.38
C LEU A 173 -30.70 -15.24 -13.31
N PHE A 174 -31.41 -14.16 -12.92
CA PHE A 174 -30.78 -12.84 -12.81
C PHE A 174 -29.74 -12.78 -11.71
N TYR A 175 -29.97 -13.46 -10.58
CA TYR A 175 -28.99 -13.58 -9.52
C TYR A 175 -27.68 -14.22 -10.04
N GLN A 176 -27.79 -15.37 -10.71
CA GLN A 176 -26.62 -16.06 -11.28
C GLN A 176 -25.90 -15.25 -12.36
N ILE A 177 -26.67 -14.56 -13.22
CA ILE A 177 -26.09 -13.63 -14.20
C ILE A 177 -25.36 -12.48 -13.49
N GLY A 178 -25.94 -11.95 -12.41
CA GLY A 178 -25.34 -10.92 -11.59
C GLY A 178 -24.03 -11.36 -10.94
N GLU A 179 -23.99 -12.54 -10.37
CA GLU A 179 -22.78 -13.13 -9.81
C GLU A 179 -21.67 -13.28 -10.86
N LEU A 180 -22.01 -13.67 -12.09
CA LEU A 180 -21.04 -13.72 -13.19
C LEU A 180 -20.46 -12.35 -13.54
N PHE A 181 -21.29 -11.31 -13.66
CA PHE A 181 -20.82 -9.95 -13.93
C PHE A 181 -19.99 -9.39 -12.77
N GLN A 182 -20.42 -9.62 -11.54
CA GLN A 182 -19.69 -9.23 -10.35
C GLN A 182 -18.32 -9.91 -10.28
N GLY A 183 -18.26 -11.23 -10.48
CA GLY A 183 -17.02 -12.00 -10.53
C GLY A 183 -16.08 -11.50 -11.63
N ALA A 184 -16.60 -11.23 -12.84
CA ALA A 184 -15.81 -10.68 -13.94
C ALA A 184 -15.25 -9.28 -13.62
N ALA A 185 -16.05 -8.41 -13.00
CA ALA A 185 -15.63 -7.07 -12.61
C ALA A 185 -14.55 -7.10 -11.50
N VAL A 186 -14.73 -7.96 -10.48
CA VAL A 186 -13.76 -8.19 -9.41
C VAL A 186 -12.45 -8.75 -9.97
N ASN A 187 -12.53 -9.77 -10.85
CA ASN A 187 -11.35 -10.37 -11.46
C ASN A 187 -10.58 -9.38 -12.35
N ARG A 188 -11.31 -8.53 -13.10
CA ARG A 188 -10.68 -7.46 -13.88
C ARG A 188 -9.93 -6.47 -12.97
N SER A 189 -10.52 -6.09 -11.85
CA SER A 189 -9.86 -5.22 -10.87
C SER A 189 -8.63 -5.89 -10.25
N ARG A 190 -8.73 -7.17 -9.87
CA ARG A 190 -7.60 -7.95 -9.36
C ARG A 190 -6.46 -8.04 -10.37
N ARG A 191 -6.78 -8.32 -11.64
CA ARG A 191 -5.78 -8.41 -12.71
C ARG A 191 -5.06 -7.08 -12.90
N SER A 192 -5.76 -5.95 -12.92
CA SER A 192 -5.13 -4.63 -13.01
C SER A 192 -4.18 -4.34 -11.84
N ILE A 193 -4.45 -4.88 -10.66
CA ILE A 193 -3.56 -4.75 -9.50
C ILE A 193 -2.40 -5.73 -9.58
N SER A 194 -2.65 -6.98 -10.01
CA SER A 194 -1.61 -7.98 -10.23
C SER A 194 -0.62 -7.57 -11.33
N GLU A 195 -1.10 -6.88 -12.38
CA GLU A 195 -0.23 -6.31 -13.41
C GLU A 195 0.73 -5.25 -12.85
N LEU A 196 0.32 -4.50 -11.81
CA LEU A 196 1.21 -3.58 -11.09
C LEU A 196 2.28 -4.32 -10.29
N MET A 197 2.02 -5.55 -9.91
CA MET A 197 2.93 -6.40 -9.16
C MET A 197 3.85 -7.24 -10.08
N ASN A 198 3.65 -7.20 -11.40
CA ASN A 198 4.48 -7.92 -12.39
C ASN A 198 5.84 -7.23 -12.62
N ILE A 199 6.45 -6.76 -11.53
CA ILE A 199 7.78 -6.15 -11.53
C ILE A 199 8.85 -7.24 -11.46
N ARG A 200 8.51 -8.44 -10.96
CA ARG A 200 9.45 -9.53 -10.73
C ARG A 200 10.08 -10.02 -12.04
N PRO A 201 11.43 -10.09 -12.11
CA PRO A 201 12.14 -10.65 -13.25
C PRO A 201 11.96 -12.18 -13.32
N GLU A 202 11.79 -12.69 -14.54
CA GLU A 202 11.56 -14.13 -14.75
C GLU A 202 12.86 -14.94 -14.80
N TYR A 203 13.99 -14.30 -15.12
CA TYR A 203 15.30 -14.93 -15.27
C TYR A 203 16.44 -13.97 -15.02
N ALA A 204 17.64 -14.52 -14.79
CA ALA A 204 18.90 -13.81 -14.73
C ALA A 204 19.90 -14.42 -15.74
N ASN A 205 20.73 -13.58 -16.36
CA ASN A 205 21.83 -14.07 -17.19
C ASN A 205 23.11 -14.10 -16.33
N LEU A 206 23.38 -15.24 -15.71
CA LEU A 206 24.55 -15.47 -14.86
C LEU A 206 25.81 -15.55 -15.71
N LYS A 207 26.86 -14.78 -15.38
CA LYS A 207 28.17 -14.81 -16.03
C LYS A 207 29.02 -15.92 -15.42
N VAL A 208 29.38 -16.91 -16.25
CA VAL A 208 30.25 -18.01 -15.86
C VAL A 208 31.50 -18.01 -16.79
N GLY A 209 32.59 -17.42 -16.31
CA GLY A 209 33.76 -17.15 -17.15
C GLY A 209 33.44 -16.14 -18.26
N ASN A 210 33.60 -16.54 -19.52
CA ASN A 210 33.27 -15.69 -20.69
C ASN A 210 31.88 -15.95 -21.29
N GLU A 211 31.10 -16.87 -20.71
CA GLU A 211 29.76 -17.22 -21.19
C GLU A 211 28.68 -16.73 -20.25
N THR A 212 27.50 -16.48 -20.79
CA THR A 212 26.32 -16.13 -19.99
C THR A 212 25.33 -17.29 -20.05
N LYS A 213 24.88 -17.75 -18.87
CA LYS A 213 23.89 -18.82 -18.73
C LYS A 213 22.58 -18.22 -18.17
N LYS A 214 21.48 -18.51 -18.85
CA LYS A 214 20.15 -18.14 -18.37
C LYS A 214 19.72 -19.06 -17.22
N VAL A 215 19.49 -18.50 -16.04
CA VAL A 215 19.12 -19.21 -14.81
C VAL A 215 17.92 -18.53 -14.15
N LYS A 216 17.28 -19.19 -13.19
CA LYS A 216 16.27 -18.54 -12.35
C LYS A 216 16.94 -17.58 -11.37
N PRO A 217 16.31 -16.44 -11.02
CA PRO A 217 16.87 -15.50 -10.04
C PRO A 217 17.18 -16.13 -8.67
N GLU A 218 16.41 -17.17 -8.27
CA GLU A 218 16.60 -17.92 -7.02
C GLU A 218 17.93 -18.74 -7.00
N GLU A 219 18.48 -19.04 -8.16
CA GLU A 219 19.73 -19.82 -8.28
C GLU A 219 20.98 -18.95 -8.16
N VAL A 220 20.82 -17.61 -8.27
CA VAL A 220 21.92 -16.64 -8.21
C VAL A 220 22.25 -16.30 -6.76
N LYS A 221 23.55 -16.29 -6.42
CA LYS A 221 24.04 -16.02 -5.07
C LYS A 221 24.65 -14.64 -4.95
N VAL A 222 24.73 -14.14 -3.72
CA VAL A 222 25.48 -12.92 -3.41
C VAL A 222 26.95 -13.08 -3.83
N GLY A 223 27.48 -12.09 -4.56
CA GLY A 223 28.80 -12.08 -5.15
C GLY A 223 28.87 -12.65 -6.58
N ASP A 224 27.80 -13.26 -7.08
CA ASP A 224 27.73 -13.66 -8.49
C ASP A 224 27.62 -12.43 -9.40
N ARG A 225 28.06 -12.59 -10.64
CA ARG A 225 27.95 -11.55 -11.68
C ARG A 225 26.84 -11.87 -12.66
N ILE A 226 26.00 -10.91 -12.93
CA ILE A 226 24.91 -11.02 -13.89
C ILE A 226 25.06 -9.97 -14.99
N VAL A 227 24.62 -10.31 -16.19
CA VAL A 227 24.64 -9.43 -17.37
C VAL A 227 23.21 -9.06 -17.73
N VAL A 228 22.93 -7.74 -17.78
CA VAL A 228 21.61 -7.22 -18.13
C VAL A 228 21.69 -6.46 -19.44
N LYS A 229 20.95 -6.93 -20.43
CA LYS A 229 20.92 -6.37 -21.79
C LYS A 229 19.85 -5.28 -21.91
N PRO A 230 19.92 -4.40 -22.92
CA PRO A 230 18.86 -3.43 -23.21
C PRO A 230 17.48 -4.10 -23.35
N GLY A 231 16.48 -3.52 -22.69
CA GLY A 231 15.10 -4.03 -22.62
C GLY A 231 14.87 -5.11 -21.56
N GLU A 232 15.90 -5.59 -20.87
CA GLU A 232 15.74 -6.57 -19.80
C GLU A 232 15.54 -5.89 -18.43
N LYS A 233 14.79 -6.57 -17.56
CA LYS A 233 14.67 -6.17 -16.14
C LYS A 233 15.91 -6.63 -15.39
N ILE A 234 16.40 -5.79 -14.48
CA ILE A 234 17.46 -6.15 -13.54
C ILE A 234 16.89 -7.21 -12.58
N PRO A 235 17.51 -8.42 -12.51
CA PRO A 235 16.92 -9.52 -11.78
C PRO A 235 17.12 -9.46 -10.25
N LEU A 236 18.20 -8.86 -9.78
CA LEU A 236 18.61 -8.82 -8.36
C LEU A 236 19.28 -7.48 -8.04
N ASP A 237 19.19 -7.07 -6.77
CA ASP A 237 19.87 -5.87 -6.29
C ASP A 237 21.38 -6.07 -6.33
N GLY A 238 22.12 -5.08 -6.82
CA GLY A 238 23.56 -5.18 -6.92
C GLY A 238 24.27 -3.88 -7.30
N LEU A 239 25.58 -3.98 -7.42
CA LEU A 239 26.47 -2.90 -7.81
C LEU A 239 26.89 -3.07 -9.28
N VAL A 240 26.79 -2.03 -10.07
CA VAL A 240 27.30 -2.05 -11.45
C VAL A 240 28.82 -2.06 -11.41
N ILE A 241 29.44 -3.08 -12.03
CA ILE A 241 30.90 -3.21 -12.13
C ILE A 241 31.40 -2.66 -13.45
N GLU A 242 30.64 -2.90 -14.53
CA GLU A 242 31.02 -2.50 -15.88
C GLU A 242 29.78 -2.09 -16.67
N GLY A 243 29.92 -1.07 -17.49
CA GLY A 243 28.88 -0.55 -18.39
C GLY A 243 28.35 0.81 -17.98
N PHE A 244 27.60 1.41 -18.90
CA PHE A 244 26.84 2.63 -18.74
C PHE A 244 25.49 2.47 -19.42
N SER A 245 24.41 2.88 -18.76
CA SER A 245 23.08 2.83 -19.34
C SER A 245 22.12 3.82 -18.66
N LEU A 246 21.02 4.08 -19.36
CA LEU A 246 19.80 4.64 -18.76
C LEU A 246 18.93 3.51 -18.23
N VAL A 247 18.42 3.65 -17.02
CA VAL A 247 17.55 2.67 -16.36
C VAL A 247 16.21 3.31 -16.05
N ASP A 248 15.14 2.67 -16.51
CA ASP A 248 13.78 3.07 -16.16
C ASP A 248 13.43 2.52 -14.76
N THR A 249 13.20 3.42 -13.83
CA THR A 249 12.86 3.12 -12.44
C THR A 249 11.37 3.24 -12.16
N SER A 250 10.57 3.65 -13.15
CA SER A 250 9.16 4.05 -13.01
C SER A 250 8.26 2.99 -12.37
N ALA A 251 8.57 1.71 -12.60
CA ALA A 251 7.82 0.59 -12.04
C ALA A 251 7.88 0.52 -10.51
N LEU A 252 8.98 1.01 -9.89
CA LEU A 252 9.20 1.00 -8.45
C LEU A 252 9.02 2.37 -7.81
N THR A 253 9.55 3.40 -8.44
CA THR A 253 9.59 4.76 -7.88
C THR A 253 8.44 5.66 -8.37
N GLY A 254 7.80 5.28 -9.49
CA GLY A 254 6.82 6.13 -10.17
C GLY A 254 7.44 7.33 -10.91
N GLU A 255 8.77 7.45 -10.96
CA GLU A 255 9.47 8.49 -11.70
C GLU A 255 9.48 8.17 -13.19
N SER A 256 9.06 9.12 -14.02
CA SER A 256 9.03 8.92 -15.48
C SER A 256 10.38 9.22 -16.17
N VAL A 257 11.33 9.83 -15.45
CA VAL A 257 12.65 10.16 -16.00
C VAL A 257 13.61 9.02 -15.70
N PRO A 258 14.21 8.39 -16.74
CA PRO A 258 15.22 7.35 -16.53
C PRO A 258 16.45 7.90 -15.80
N ARG A 259 17.12 7.07 -15.03
CA ARG A 259 18.34 7.40 -14.30
C ARG A 259 19.58 6.93 -15.05
N ASP A 260 20.64 7.74 -15.05
CA ASP A 260 21.95 7.34 -15.48
C ASP A 260 22.57 6.37 -14.48
N VAL A 261 23.11 5.26 -14.99
CA VAL A 261 23.77 4.22 -14.20
C VAL A 261 25.12 3.88 -14.83
N GLU A 262 26.17 3.94 -14.02
CA GLU A 262 27.56 3.67 -14.40
C GLU A 262 28.25 2.78 -13.37
N ALA A 263 29.47 2.36 -13.63
CA ALA A 263 30.24 1.56 -12.70
C ALA A 263 30.38 2.25 -11.33
N GLY A 264 30.14 1.51 -10.26
CA GLY A 264 30.10 1.99 -8.87
C GLY A 264 28.72 2.46 -8.39
N LYS A 265 27.68 2.46 -9.23
CA LYS A 265 26.30 2.80 -8.82
C LYS A 265 25.51 1.56 -8.45
N GLU A 266 24.67 1.68 -7.43
CA GLU A 266 23.73 0.64 -7.01
C GLU A 266 22.50 0.63 -7.94
N VAL A 267 22.04 -0.58 -8.24
CA VAL A 267 20.82 -0.82 -9.01
C VAL A 267 19.94 -1.85 -8.30
N LEU A 268 18.65 -1.73 -8.52
CA LEU A 268 17.65 -2.56 -7.85
C LEU A 268 16.98 -3.52 -8.82
N ALA A 269 16.61 -4.67 -8.31
CA ALA A 269 15.76 -5.61 -9.02
C ALA A 269 14.47 -4.90 -9.49
N GLY A 270 14.02 -5.23 -10.70
CA GLY A 270 12.79 -4.65 -11.28
C GLY A 270 13.00 -3.36 -12.10
N PHE A 271 14.15 -2.69 -12.01
CA PHE A 271 14.50 -1.64 -12.96
C PHE A 271 14.66 -2.20 -14.37
N VAL A 272 14.31 -1.42 -15.39
CA VAL A 272 14.43 -1.84 -16.80
C VAL A 272 15.61 -1.14 -17.44
N ASN A 273 16.58 -1.92 -17.89
CA ASN A 273 17.75 -1.43 -18.62
C ASN A 273 17.33 -0.97 -20.02
N GLN A 274 17.71 0.27 -20.45
CA GLN A 274 17.26 0.82 -21.72
C GLN A 274 18.29 0.74 -22.86
N ASN A 275 19.56 1.07 -22.63
CA ASN A 275 20.50 1.35 -23.72
C ASN A 275 21.73 0.43 -23.74
N GLY A 276 22.54 0.43 -22.69
CA GLY A 276 23.82 -0.26 -22.62
C GLY A 276 23.71 -1.68 -22.04
N ILE A 277 24.79 -2.43 -22.12
CA ILE A 277 24.91 -3.70 -21.38
C ILE A 277 25.51 -3.35 -20.02
N LEU A 278 24.89 -3.85 -18.95
CA LEU A 278 25.35 -3.68 -17.59
C LEU A 278 25.86 -5.02 -17.05
N GLU A 279 27.04 -5.03 -16.45
CA GLU A 279 27.54 -6.13 -15.63
C GLU A 279 27.35 -5.72 -14.16
N ILE A 280 26.63 -6.54 -13.40
CA ILE A 280 26.20 -6.22 -12.03
C ILE A 280 26.69 -7.34 -11.11
N GLU A 281 27.35 -6.98 -10.01
CA GLU A 281 27.66 -7.88 -8.90
C GLU A 281 26.50 -7.90 -7.93
N VAL A 282 25.94 -9.07 -7.69
CA VAL A 282 24.77 -9.24 -6.82
C VAL A 282 25.13 -9.03 -5.38
N GLN A 283 24.44 -8.11 -4.71
CA GLN A 283 24.64 -7.79 -3.30
C GLN A 283 23.61 -8.42 -2.38
N LYS A 284 22.39 -8.66 -2.87
CA LYS A 284 21.30 -9.26 -2.08
C LYS A 284 20.68 -10.42 -2.83
N GLY A 285 20.34 -11.48 -2.10
CA GLY A 285 19.58 -12.60 -2.65
C GLY A 285 18.12 -12.19 -2.97
N LEU A 286 17.43 -13.01 -3.78
CA LEU A 286 16.08 -12.67 -4.24
C LEU A 286 15.09 -12.40 -3.09
N SER A 287 15.14 -13.18 -2.01
CA SER A 287 14.29 -13.00 -0.83
C SER A 287 14.52 -11.67 -0.10
N GLU A 288 15.70 -11.10 -0.23
CA GLU A 288 16.10 -9.84 0.40
C GLU A 288 16.04 -8.66 -0.57
N SER A 289 15.74 -8.91 -1.85
CA SER A 289 15.68 -7.88 -2.89
C SER A 289 14.55 -6.88 -2.62
N ALA A 290 14.77 -5.63 -3.07
CA ALA A 290 13.80 -4.56 -2.99
C ALA A 290 12.44 -4.95 -3.56
N VAL A 291 12.41 -5.60 -4.72
CA VAL A 291 11.18 -6.07 -5.38
C VAL A 291 10.43 -7.05 -4.50
N THR A 292 11.09 -8.05 -3.92
CA THR A 292 10.42 -9.03 -3.06
C THR A 292 9.81 -8.36 -1.83
N LYS A 293 10.56 -7.47 -1.16
CA LYS A 293 10.04 -6.70 -0.03
C LYS A 293 8.84 -5.83 -0.38
N ILE A 294 8.88 -5.16 -1.53
CA ILE A 294 7.76 -4.33 -2.02
C ILE A 294 6.52 -5.20 -2.28
N LEU A 295 6.70 -6.32 -2.97
CA LEU A 295 5.60 -7.25 -3.25
C LEU A 295 4.97 -7.78 -1.97
N ASP A 296 5.78 -8.17 -0.98
CA ASP A 296 5.32 -8.63 0.33
C ASP A 296 4.54 -7.52 1.08
N LEU A 297 5.03 -6.29 1.05
CA LEU A 297 4.35 -5.15 1.67
C LEU A 297 2.98 -4.88 1.05
N VAL A 298 2.89 -4.85 -0.27
CA VAL A 298 1.63 -4.63 -0.99
C VAL A 298 0.66 -5.80 -0.79
N GLU A 299 1.17 -7.02 -0.84
CA GLU A 299 0.38 -8.23 -0.66
C GLU A 299 -0.18 -8.36 0.76
N ASN A 300 0.63 -8.05 1.76
CA ASN A 300 0.22 -8.09 3.17
C ASN A 300 -0.60 -6.86 3.60
N ALA A 301 -0.60 -5.78 2.81
CA ALA A 301 -1.31 -4.54 3.13
C ALA A 301 -2.82 -4.72 3.37
N SER A 302 -3.46 -5.70 2.73
CA SER A 302 -4.88 -5.98 2.93
C SER A 302 -5.21 -6.77 4.21
N SER A 303 -4.20 -7.27 4.93
CA SER A 303 -4.41 -7.95 6.21
C SER A 303 -4.84 -6.97 7.33
N ARG A 304 -4.43 -5.71 7.24
CA ARG A 304 -4.78 -4.64 8.19
C ARG A 304 -5.95 -3.82 7.67
N LYS A 305 -7.17 -4.28 8.01
CA LYS A 305 -8.44 -3.72 7.49
C LYS A 305 -8.73 -2.33 8.03
N ALA A 306 -9.23 -1.45 7.17
CA ALA A 306 -9.73 -0.13 7.51
C ALA A 306 -10.89 -0.17 8.51
N GLN A 307 -11.08 0.91 9.29
CA GLN A 307 -12.21 1.00 10.22
C GLN A 307 -13.55 0.94 9.48
N THR A 308 -13.65 1.57 8.33
CA THR A 308 -14.83 1.50 7.45
C THR A 308 -15.12 0.07 6.98
N GLU A 309 -14.11 -0.74 6.63
CA GLU A 309 -14.29 -2.15 6.28
C GLU A 309 -14.80 -2.98 7.47
N ASN A 310 -14.23 -2.74 8.65
CA ASN A 310 -14.67 -3.39 9.90
C ASN A 310 -16.09 -2.98 10.28
N PHE A 311 -16.46 -1.71 10.07
CA PHE A 311 -17.82 -1.22 10.30
C PHE A 311 -18.83 -1.93 9.40
N ILE A 312 -18.57 -2.04 8.10
CA ILE A 312 -19.47 -2.74 7.16
C ILE A 312 -19.63 -4.21 7.54
N THR A 313 -18.55 -4.85 7.99
CA THR A 313 -18.61 -6.24 8.46
C THR A 313 -19.51 -6.39 9.69
N LYS A 314 -19.40 -5.46 10.66
CA LYS A 314 -20.27 -5.43 11.83
C LYS A 314 -21.72 -5.09 11.46
N PHE A 315 -21.90 -4.11 10.57
CA PHE A 315 -23.21 -3.69 10.07
C PHE A 315 -23.96 -4.90 9.45
N ALA A 316 -23.34 -5.61 8.54
CA ALA A 316 -23.95 -6.78 7.90
C ALA A 316 -24.43 -7.85 8.92
N LYS A 317 -23.67 -8.04 10.01
CA LYS A 317 -24.01 -8.99 11.07
C LYS A 317 -25.31 -8.66 11.80
N TYR A 318 -25.62 -7.38 12.00
CA TYR A 318 -26.85 -6.94 12.70
C TYR A 318 -27.97 -6.62 11.71
N TYR A 319 -27.64 -6.10 10.57
CA TYR A 319 -28.58 -5.67 9.55
C TYR A 319 -29.40 -6.85 9.01
N THR A 320 -28.78 -7.97 8.63
CA THR A 320 -29.49 -9.11 8.02
C THR A 320 -30.55 -9.72 8.95
N PRO A 321 -30.27 -10.02 10.24
CA PRO A 321 -31.32 -10.46 11.17
C PRO A 321 -32.46 -9.46 11.33
N ALA A 322 -32.13 -8.16 11.42
CA ALA A 322 -33.16 -7.12 11.55
C ALA A 322 -34.09 -7.07 10.33
N VAL A 323 -33.52 -7.20 9.13
CA VAL A 323 -34.28 -7.27 7.87
C VAL A 323 -35.21 -8.49 7.84
N VAL A 324 -34.73 -9.67 8.26
CA VAL A 324 -35.56 -10.88 8.31
C VAL A 324 -36.73 -10.69 9.27
N VAL A 325 -36.51 -10.12 10.44
CA VAL A 325 -37.61 -9.81 11.39
C VAL A 325 -38.60 -8.82 10.79
N LEU A 326 -38.12 -7.76 10.14
CA LEU A 326 -38.99 -6.78 9.45
C LEU A 326 -39.79 -7.43 8.30
N ALA A 327 -39.20 -8.31 7.54
CA ALA A 327 -39.89 -9.07 6.49
C ALA A 327 -40.98 -9.98 7.07
N LEU A 328 -40.73 -10.67 8.19
CA LEU A 328 -41.73 -11.45 8.87
C LEU A 328 -42.88 -10.57 9.39
N LEU A 329 -42.56 -9.42 9.98
CA LEU A 329 -43.59 -8.49 10.41
C LEU A 329 -44.41 -7.97 9.21
N LEU A 330 -43.77 -7.65 8.08
CA LEU A 330 -44.41 -7.21 6.84
C LEU A 330 -45.33 -8.32 6.26
N ALA A 331 -44.95 -9.60 6.36
CA ALA A 331 -45.74 -10.72 5.89
C ALA A 331 -47.01 -10.99 6.70
N PHE A 332 -46.89 -10.87 8.03
CA PHE A 332 -47.97 -11.40 8.92
C PHE A 332 -48.79 -10.31 9.64
N VAL A 333 -48.21 -9.13 9.94
CA VAL A 333 -48.90 -8.08 10.69
C VAL A 333 -50.05 -7.43 9.89
N PRO A 334 -49.85 -7.00 8.63
CA PRO A 334 -50.92 -6.35 7.88
C PRO A 334 -52.13 -7.25 7.59
N PRO A 335 -51.99 -8.57 7.24
CA PRO A 335 -53.14 -9.44 7.09
C PRO A 335 -53.91 -9.67 8.38
N LEU A 336 -53.28 -9.56 9.56
CA LEU A 336 -53.97 -9.67 10.86
C LEU A 336 -54.74 -8.39 11.21
N LEU A 337 -54.31 -7.22 10.75
CA LEU A 337 -54.89 -5.92 11.10
C LEU A 337 -55.88 -5.40 10.06
N ILE A 338 -55.72 -5.79 8.79
CA ILE A 338 -56.54 -5.31 7.66
C ILE A 338 -57.39 -6.46 7.12
N PRO A 339 -58.73 -6.47 7.32
CA PRO A 339 -59.59 -7.58 6.94
C PRO A 339 -59.59 -7.90 5.44
N SER A 340 -59.23 -6.97 4.57
CA SER A 340 -59.19 -7.16 3.11
C SER A 340 -57.80 -7.55 2.59
N ALA A 341 -56.78 -7.66 3.44
CA ALA A 341 -55.43 -7.98 3.06
C ALA A 341 -55.26 -9.50 2.85
N GLN A 342 -54.89 -9.92 1.64
CA GLN A 342 -54.55 -11.29 1.34
C GLN A 342 -53.15 -11.65 1.83
N LEU A 343 -53.01 -12.76 2.52
CA LEU A 343 -51.73 -13.23 3.06
C LEU A 343 -50.69 -13.46 1.93
N SER A 344 -51.11 -13.97 0.77
CA SER A 344 -50.25 -14.15 -0.41
C SER A 344 -49.54 -12.88 -0.86
N ASP A 345 -50.27 -11.77 -0.89
CA ASP A 345 -49.75 -10.50 -1.36
C ASP A 345 -48.70 -9.93 -0.39
N TRP A 346 -48.94 -10.03 0.89
CA TRP A 346 -48.01 -9.54 1.91
C TRP A 346 -46.79 -10.44 2.08
N VAL A 347 -46.97 -11.76 1.89
CA VAL A 347 -45.85 -12.70 1.79
C VAL A 347 -45.01 -12.35 0.57
N TYR A 348 -45.61 -12.08 -0.59
CA TYR A 348 -44.90 -11.67 -1.79
C TYR A 348 -44.06 -10.37 -1.55
N ARG A 349 -44.67 -9.36 -0.95
CA ARG A 349 -43.98 -8.10 -0.59
C ARG A 349 -42.81 -8.35 0.36
N ALA A 350 -42.98 -9.23 1.34
CA ALA A 350 -41.92 -9.61 2.27
C ALA A 350 -40.77 -10.35 1.56
N LEU A 351 -41.07 -11.19 0.57
CA LEU A 351 -40.05 -11.88 -0.23
C LEU A 351 -39.28 -10.87 -1.12
N VAL A 352 -39.97 -9.93 -1.76
CA VAL A 352 -39.35 -8.82 -2.51
C VAL A 352 -38.44 -8.00 -1.60
N PHE A 353 -38.92 -7.66 -0.38
CA PHE A 353 -38.17 -6.94 0.63
C PHE A 353 -36.88 -7.67 1.04
N LEU A 354 -36.93 -9.00 1.21
CA LEU A 354 -35.75 -9.82 1.52
C LEU A 354 -34.72 -9.81 0.38
N VAL A 355 -35.15 -9.91 -0.88
CA VAL A 355 -34.25 -9.87 -2.05
C VAL A 355 -33.50 -8.55 -2.14
N ILE A 356 -34.22 -7.40 -1.99
CA ILE A 356 -33.60 -6.06 -2.06
C ILE A 356 -32.59 -5.84 -0.94
N SER A 357 -32.75 -6.50 0.19
CA SER A 357 -32.01 -6.23 1.42
C SER A 357 -30.56 -6.75 1.44
N CYS A 358 -30.08 -7.47 0.42
CA CYS A 358 -28.70 -7.95 0.39
C CYS A 358 -27.70 -6.78 0.36
N PRO A 359 -26.74 -6.63 1.30
CA PRO A 359 -25.75 -5.54 1.25
C PRO A 359 -24.56 -5.84 0.32
N CYS A 360 -24.75 -6.63 -0.76
CA CYS A 360 -23.71 -7.17 -1.63
C CYS A 360 -22.80 -6.08 -2.21
N ALA A 361 -23.39 -4.98 -2.68
CA ALA A 361 -22.65 -3.84 -3.23
C ALA A 361 -21.63 -3.24 -2.25
N LEU A 362 -21.98 -3.14 -0.96
CA LEU A 362 -21.10 -2.58 0.07
C LEU A 362 -19.96 -3.53 0.43
N VAL A 363 -20.30 -4.81 0.60
CA VAL A 363 -19.33 -5.86 1.03
C VAL A 363 -18.22 -6.06 0.00
N VAL A 364 -18.52 -5.84 -1.29
CA VAL A 364 -17.55 -6.02 -2.38
C VAL A 364 -16.83 -4.70 -2.73
N SER A 365 -17.57 -3.60 -2.90
CA SER A 365 -16.99 -2.38 -3.47
C SER A 365 -16.08 -1.62 -2.50
N ILE A 366 -16.28 -1.74 -1.18
CA ILE A 366 -15.50 -1.01 -0.18
C ILE A 366 -14.08 -1.56 -0.05
N PRO A 367 -13.86 -2.87 0.22
CA PRO A 367 -12.51 -3.44 0.20
C PRO A 367 -11.79 -3.21 -1.12
N LEU A 368 -12.52 -3.35 -2.25
CA LEU A 368 -11.97 -3.11 -3.58
C LEU A 368 -11.53 -1.66 -3.78
N GLY A 369 -12.26 -0.70 -3.22
CA GLY A 369 -11.91 0.73 -3.23
C GLY A 369 -10.62 1.02 -2.46
N PHE A 370 -10.48 0.49 -1.25
CA PHE A 370 -9.26 0.64 -0.45
C PHE A 370 -8.07 -0.05 -1.09
N PHE A 371 -8.27 -1.26 -1.61
CA PHE A 371 -7.20 -1.98 -2.30
C PHE A 371 -6.77 -1.27 -3.59
N GLY A 372 -7.73 -0.72 -4.35
CA GLY A 372 -7.44 0.16 -5.47
C GLY A 372 -6.65 1.41 -5.08
N GLY A 373 -6.91 1.96 -3.88
CA GLY A 373 -6.16 3.08 -3.30
C GLY A 373 -4.71 2.72 -2.98
N ILE A 374 -4.49 1.56 -2.37
CA ILE A 374 -3.14 1.03 -2.11
C ILE A 374 -2.38 0.84 -3.43
N GLY A 375 -3.01 0.24 -4.44
CA GLY A 375 -2.41 0.09 -5.77
C GLY A 375 -2.11 1.43 -6.45
N ALA A 376 -2.99 2.43 -6.31
CA ALA A 376 -2.75 3.78 -6.84
C ALA A 376 -1.59 4.51 -6.13
N ALA A 377 -1.41 4.29 -4.82
CA ALA A 377 -0.27 4.79 -4.06
C ALA A 377 1.03 4.10 -4.49
N SER A 378 1.01 2.77 -4.62
CA SER A 378 2.16 1.97 -5.04
C SER A 378 2.69 2.39 -6.41
N LYS A 379 1.83 2.68 -7.39
CA LYS A 379 2.21 3.23 -8.71
C LYS A 379 2.99 4.54 -8.62
N ARG A 380 2.84 5.28 -7.54
CA ARG A 380 3.50 6.57 -7.28
C ARG A 380 4.72 6.44 -6.39
N GLY A 381 5.19 5.20 -6.16
CA GLY A 381 6.31 4.92 -5.28
C GLY A 381 5.96 5.08 -3.79
N ILE A 382 4.68 4.98 -3.42
CA ILE A 382 4.20 5.10 -2.03
C ILE A 382 3.63 3.76 -1.60
N LEU A 383 4.33 3.04 -0.75
CA LEU A 383 3.93 1.72 -0.25
C LEU A 383 3.17 1.86 1.07
N VAL A 384 1.91 1.47 1.08
CA VAL A 384 1.04 1.54 2.26
C VAL A 384 0.84 0.14 2.82
N LYS A 385 1.22 -0.11 4.06
CA LYS A 385 1.18 -1.43 4.72
C LYS A 385 -0.20 -1.87 5.21
N GLY A 386 -1.25 -1.09 4.96
CA GLY A 386 -2.61 -1.45 5.36
C GLY A 386 -3.68 -0.46 4.93
N SER A 387 -4.89 -0.95 4.66
CA SER A 387 -6.02 -0.08 4.35
C SER A 387 -6.41 0.83 5.54
N ASN A 388 -6.13 0.39 6.78
CA ASN A 388 -6.28 1.21 7.98
C ASN A 388 -5.39 2.46 7.96
N TYR A 389 -4.16 2.36 7.46
CA TYR A 389 -3.25 3.50 7.35
C TYR A 389 -3.66 4.45 6.22
N LEU A 390 -4.11 3.89 5.07
CA LEU A 390 -4.68 4.69 4.01
C LEU A 390 -5.93 5.46 4.47
N GLU A 391 -6.78 4.84 5.30
CA GLU A 391 -7.93 5.52 5.89
C GLU A 391 -7.48 6.59 6.91
N ALA A 392 -6.51 6.29 7.77
CA ALA A 392 -6.00 7.18 8.80
C ALA A 392 -5.40 8.47 8.23
N LEU A 393 -4.75 8.44 7.04
CA LEU A 393 -4.25 9.62 6.34
C LEU A 393 -5.32 10.69 6.09
N ASN A 394 -6.60 10.31 6.03
CA ASN A 394 -7.69 11.28 5.86
C ASN A 394 -7.97 12.15 7.10
N SER A 395 -7.47 11.74 8.25
CA SER A 395 -7.72 12.41 9.53
C SER A 395 -6.46 13.06 10.10
N VAL A 396 -5.40 13.18 9.30
CA VAL A 396 -4.15 13.81 9.71
C VAL A 396 -4.35 15.29 9.94
N SER A 397 -3.99 15.76 11.15
CA SER A 397 -3.97 17.17 11.56
C SER A 397 -2.55 17.70 11.81
N TYR A 398 -1.61 16.81 12.17
CA TYR A 398 -0.20 17.16 12.40
C TYR A 398 0.71 16.31 11.51
N ALA A 399 1.63 16.98 10.79
CA ALA A 399 2.73 16.36 10.06
C ALA A 399 4.04 16.76 10.72
N VAL A 400 4.69 15.80 11.37
CA VAL A 400 5.95 15.99 12.09
C VAL A 400 7.07 15.42 11.23
N PHE A 401 8.09 16.22 10.94
CA PHE A 401 9.22 15.85 10.11
C PHE A 401 10.50 15.79 10.94
N ASP A 402 11.33 14.79 10.71
CA ASP A 402 12.75 14.94 11.00
C ASP A 402 13.38 15.89 10.00
N LYS A 403 14.50 16.52 10.36
CA LYS A 403 15.23 17.42 9.46
C LYS A 403 16.14 16.63 8.53
N THR A 404 17.13 15.94 9.10
CA THR A 404 18.27 15.37 8.38
C THR A 404 17.86 14.11 7.61
N GLY A 405 18.22 14.05 6.31
CA GLY A 405 17.82 12.92 5.46
C GLY A 405 16.33 12.90 5.07
N THR A 406 15.49 13.73 5.67
CA THR A 406 14.04 13.80 5.43
C THR A 406 13.65 15.07 4.65
N LEU A 407 13.88 16.26 5.21
CA LEU A 407 13.68 17.54 4.54
C LEU A 407 14.96 18.03 3.85
N THR A 408 16.10 17.50 4.26
CA THR A 408 17.41 17.75 3.70
C THR A 408 17.97 16.48 3.07
N LYS A 409 19.01 16.62 2.22
CA LYS A 409 19.64 15.50 1.52
C LYS A 409 20.50 14.62 2.44
N GLY A 410 20.76 15.05 3.69
CA GLY A 410 21.62 14.36 4.64
C GLY A 410 23.11 14.44 4.31
N ASN A 411 23.46 15.20 3.29
CA ASN A 411 24.83 15.40 2.85
C ASN A 411 25.28 16.80 3.21
N PHE A 412 26.38 16.90 3.91
CA PHE A 412 27.03 18.17 4.15
C PHE A 412 27.69 18.66 2.85
N THR A 413 27.35 19.86 2.41
CA THR A 413 27.91 20.46 1.22
C THR A 413 28.42 21.88 1.53
N VAL A 414 29.45 22.32 0.83
CA VAL A 414 29.89 23.72 0.86
C VAL A 414 28.83 24.57 0.16
N THR A 415 28.11 25.36 0.95
CA THR A 415 27.00 26.18 0.45
C THR A 415 27.39 27.62 0.16
N ASN A 416 28.43 28.08 0.79
CA ASN A 416 28.95 29.44 0.57
C ASN A 416 30.40 29.54 0.99
N ILE A 417 31.17 30.39 0.25
CA ILE A 417 32.54 30.77 0.56
C ILE A 417 32.54 32.27 0.67
N VAL A 418 33.12 32.81 1.74
CA VAL A 418 33.23 34.26 1.97
C VAL A 418 34.71 34.58 2.13
N THR A 419 35.25 35.38 1.26
CA THR A 419 36.61 35.92 1.35
C THR A 419 36.58 37.31 1.98
N THR A 420 37.57 37.63 2.82
CA THR A 420 37.58 38.88 3.57
C THR A 420 38.33 40.01 2.83
N SER A 421 39.12 39.68 1.82
CA SER A 421 39.91 40.62 1.03
C SER A 421 40.13 40.15 -0.39
N ASP A 422 40.38 41.05 -1.33
CA ASP A 422 40.74 40.76 -2.73
C ASP A 422 42.09 40.00 -2.88
N LYS A 423 42.75 39.69 -1.74
CA LYS A 423 44.01 38.91 -1.73
C LYS A 423 43.80 37.44 -2.06
N TRP A 424 42.60 36.90 -1.75
CA TRP A 424 42.27 35.48 -1.90
C TRP A 424 40.97 35.33 -2.70
N SER A 425 41.03 34.54 -3.76
CA SER A 425 39.80 34.11 -4.45
C SER A 425 39.09 33.01 -3.68
N GLU A 426 37.82 32.79 -3.98
CA GLU A 426 37.05 31.67 -3.40
C GLU A 426 37.68 30.31 -3.73
N GLU A 427 38.21 30.16 -4.96
CA GLU A 427 38.88 28.94 -5.41
C GLU A 427 40.21 28.69 -4.66
N GLU A 428 41.02 29.73 -4.40
CA GLU A 428 42.24 29.62 -3.63
C GLU A 428 41.95 29.26 -2.17
N LEU A 429 40.91 29.89 -1.57
CA LEU A 429 40.51 29.60 -0.19
C LEU A 429 40.03 28.15 -0.06
N LEU A 430 39.22 27.66 -1.03
CA LEU A 430 38.77 26.31 -1.09
C LEU A 430 39.91 25.30 -1.28
N SER A 431 40.89 25.62 -2.14
CA SER A 431 42.08 24.81 -2.36
C SER A 431 42.91 24.63 -1.08
N PHE A 432 43.20 25.75 -0.35
CA PHE A 432 43.91 25.71 0.92
C PHE A 432 43.14 24.91 1.98
N ALA A 433 41.80 25.07 2.02
CA ALA A 433 40.95 24.29 2.93
C ALA A 433 40.98 22.79 2.60
N ALA A 434 40.88 22.43 1.32
CA ALA A 434 40.91 21.02 0.89
C ALA A 434 42.27 20.35 1.19
N LEU A 435 43.37 21.07 0.99
CA LEU A 435 44.71 20.60 1.33
C LEU A 435 44.91 20.52 2.85
N ALA A 436 44.38 21.44 3.64
CA ALA A 436 44.44 21.38 5.10
C ALA A 436 43.64 20.16 5.61
N GLU A 437 42.52 19.82 5.00
CA GLU A 437 41.66 18.70 5.37
C GLU A 437 42.02 17.40 4.65
N ALA A 438 43.11 17.30 3.91
CA ALA A 438 43.50 16.16 3.07
C ALA A 438 43.54 14.82 3.87
N HIS A 439 44.08 14.86 5.10
CA HIS A 439 44.24 13.70 5.96
C HIS A 439 43.07 13.47 6.91
N SER A 440 42.04 14.30 6.89
CA SER A 440 40.85 14.18 7.74
C SER A 440 39.77 13.32 7.06
N SER A 441 39.18 12.39 7.84
CA SER A 441 38.02 11.63 7.43
C SER A 441 36.71 12.19 7.99
N HIS A 442 36.75 13.40 8.55
CA HIS A 442 35.56 14.05 9.09
C HIS A 442 34.58 14.42 7.97
N PRO A 443 33.25 14.29 8.13
CA PRO A 443 32.26 14.64 7.09
C PRO A 443 32.41 16.07 6.53
N ILE A 444 32.84 17.03 7.35
CA ILE A 444 33.13 18.39 6.94
C ILE A 444 34.31 18.42 5.98
N ALA A 445 35.37 17.67 6.27
CA ALA A 445 36.55 17.56 5.42
C ALA A 445 36.20 16.94 4.06
N GLU A 446 35.42 15.86 4.08
CA GLU A 446 34.94 15.22 2.84
C GLU A 446 34.12 16.20 1.98
N SER A 447 33.26 17.02 2.61
CA SER A 447 32.49 18.05 1.92
C SER A 447 33.37 19.10 1.25
N ILE A 448 34.44 19.55 1.92
CA ILE A 448 35.38 20.51 1.37
C ILE A 448 36.17 19.91 0.21
N LYS A 449 36.66 18.68 0.38
CA LYS A 449 37.36 17.92 -0.68
C LYS A 449 36.49 17.70 -1.92
N ALA A 450 35.22 17.32 -1.70
CA ALA A 450 34.26 17.14 -2.77
C ALA A 450 33.94 18.45 -3.51
N ALA A 451 33.82 19.56 -2.80
CA ALA A 451 33.56 20.86 -3.39
C ALA A 451 34.76 21.34 -4.23
N TYR A 452 36.01 21.04 -3.81
CA TYR A 452 37.22 21.37 -4.57
C TYR A 452 37.26 20.57 -5.89
N GLY A 453 36.83 19.30 -5.91
CA GLY A 453 36.58 18.52 -7.13
C GLY A 453 37.81 18.17 -7.98
N SER A 454 39.03 18.58 -7.56
CA SER A 454 40.27 18.28 -8.25
C SER A 454 41.16 17.36 -7.42
N PRO A 455 42.05 16.57 -8.03
CA PRO A 455 43.00 15.76 -7.27
C PRO A 455 43.88 16.65 -6.39
N LEU A 456 44.00 16.27 -5.09
CA LEU A 456 44.83 16.98 -4.16
C LEU A 456 46.31 16.63 -4.36
N ASP A 457 47.16 17.63 -4.50
CA ASP A 457 48.60 17.43 -4.53
C ASP A 457 49.15 17.51 -3.08
N GLU A 458 49.15 16.39 -2.39
CA GLU A 458 49.60 16.29 -1.00
C GLU A 458 51.09 16.64 -0.82
N SER A 459 51.88 16.72 -1.90
CA SER A 459 53.28 17.11 -1.83
C SER A 459 53.46 18.59 -1.43
N GLN A 460 52.41 19.39 -1.51
CA GLN A 460 52.39 20.80 -1.07
C GLN A 460 52.24 20.95 0.44
N ILE A 461 51.93 19.88 1.17
CA ILE A 461 51.75 19.88 2.63
C ILE A 461 53.08 19.60 3.29
N GLU A 462 53.69 20.61 3.90
CA GLU A 462 54.99 20.52 4.54
C GLU A 462 54.90 20.14 6.04
N ALA A 463 53.84 20.60 6.72
CA ALA A 463 53.55 20.28 8.12
C ALA A 463 52.05 20.24 8.33
N TYR A 464 51.62 19.35 9.25
CA TYR A 464 50.22 19.10 9.61
C TYR A 464 50.07 18.85 11.09
N GLU A 465 49.12 19.53 11.72
CA GLU A 465 48.79 19.37 13.15
C GLU A 465 47.27 19.42 13.30
N ASP A 466 46.66 18.31 13.77
CA ASP A 466 45.26 18.28 14.14
C ASP A 466 45.09 18.71 15.60
N ILE A 467 44.38 19.81 15.81
CA ILE A 467 44.11 20.40 17.13
C ILE A 467 42.69 19.96 17.55
N ALA A 468 42.64 18.90 18.34
CA ALA A 468 41.39 18.27 18.73
C ALA A 468 40.33 19.26 19.24
N GLY A 469 39.13 19.23 18.63
CA GLY A 469 38.02 20.09 18.96
C GLY A 469 38.13 21.54 18.51
N HIS A 470 39.17 21.89 17.75
CA HIS A 470 39.44 23.25 17.24
C HIS A 470 39.54 23.29 15.71
N GLY A 471 40.32 22.39 15.11
CA GLY A 471 40.56 22.33 13.68
C GLY A 471 42.04 22.00 13.37
N ILE A 472 42.51 22.40 12.22
CA ILE A 472 43.78 22.00 11.65
C ILE A 472 44.68 23.20 11.48
N LYS A 473 45.97 23.00 11.76
CA LYS A 473 47.06 23.89 11.47
C LYS A 473 48.02 23.20 10.51
N ALA A 474 48.20 23.74 9.33
CA ALA A 474 49.05 23.16 8.30
C ALA A 474 49.99 24.21 7.68
N THR A 475 51.13 23.74 7.17
CA THR A 475 51.98 24.56 6.30
C THR A 475 51.83 24.01 4.87
N ILE A 476 51.33 24.83 3.97
CA ILE A 476 51.01 24.47 2.60
C ILE A 476 51.72 25.42 1.66
N SER A 477 52.63 24.92 0.83
CA SER A 477 53.45 25.71 -0.10
C SER A 477 54.12 26.93 0.58
N GLY A 478 54.70 26.72 1.77
CA GLY A 478 55.36 27.77 2.56
C GLY A 478 54.40 28.73 3.29
N SER A 479 53.10 28.62 3.15
CA SER A 479 52.09 29.40 3.86
C SER A 479 51.53 28.68 5.06
N GLN A 480 51.44 29.30 6.21
CA GLN A 480 50.78 28.76 7.39
C GLN A 480 49.28 28.93 7.25
N VAL A 481 48.53 27.81 7.23
CA VAL A 481 47.09 27.77 7.06
C VAL A 481 46.46 27.23 8.36
N LEU A 482 45.44 27.94 8.83
CA LEU A 482 44.58 27.54 9.92
C LEU A 482 43.17 27.29 9.35
N ALA A 483 42.60 26.08 9.54
CA ALA A 483 41.26 25.74 9.13
C ALA A 483 40.51 25.15 10.33
N GLY A 484 39.42 25.78 10.80
CA GLY A 484 38.72 25.27 11.95
C GLY A 484 37.58 26.16 12.45
N ASN A 485 37.09 25.86 13.66
CA ASN A 485 36.00 26.61 14.28
C ASN A 485 36.48 27.96 14.88
N HIS A 486 35.54 28.76 15.36
CA HIS A 486 35.84 30.07 15.97
C HIS A 486 36.85 29.97 17.14
N ARG A 487 36.85 28.86 17.89
CA ARG A 487 37.78 28.66 19.02
C ARG A 487 39.24 28.55 18.55
N LEU A 488 39.47 28.04 17.34
CA LEU A 488 40.79 28.00 16.75
C LEU A 488 41.30 29.43 16.48
N MET A 489 40.46 30.27 15.92
CA MET A 489 40.78 31.68 15.65
C MET A 489 41.08 32.44 16.96
N GLU A 490 40.24 32.25 17.97
CA GLU A 490 40.44 32.86 19.30
C GLU A 490 41.75 32.41 19.96
N ARG A 491 42.05 31.11 19.90
CA ARG A 491 43.28 30.53 20.44
C ARG A 491 44.55 31.08 19.80
N GLU A 492 44.55 31.22 18.49
CA GLU A 492 45.72 31.74 17.73
C GLU A 492 45.70 33.25 17.63
N GLY A 493 44.75 33.95 18.30
CA GLY A 493 44.69 35.42 18.38
C GLY A 493 44.29 36.10 17.06
N ILE A 494 43.61 35.37 16.19
CA ILE A 494 43.16 35.90 14.89
C ILE A 494 41.84 36.65 15.08
N SER A 495 41.78 37.88 14.66
CA SER A 495 40.51 38.64 14.59
C SER A 495 39.71 38.16 13.38
N TYR A 496 38.48 37.69 13.60
CA TYR A 496 37.62 37.14 12.58
C TYR A 496 36.24 37.81 12.57
N GLU A 497 35.57 37.77 11.42
CA GLU A 497 34.20 38.20 11.30
C GLU A 497 33.28 36.99 11.50
N LYS A 498 32.35 37.09 12.45
CA LYS A 498 31.43 35.98 12.77
C LYS A 498 30.40 35.84 11.68
N GLU A 499 30.36 34.67 11.03
CA GLU A 499 29.34 34.33 10.03
C GLU A 499 27.94 34.29 10.69
N LYS A 500 26.97 34.96 10.05
CA LYS A 500 25.59 35.07 10.54
C LYS A 500 24.65 34.02 9.97
N ARG A 501 25.08 33.35 8.88
CA ARG A 501 24.25 32.30 8.23
C ARG A 501 24.29 31.01 9.03
N SER A 502 23.23 30.23 8.89
CA SER A 502 23.10 28.97 9.58
C SER A 502 23.89 27.87 8.87
N GLY A 503 24.70 27.14 9.64
CA GLY A 503 25.51 26.03 9.15
C GLY A 503 26.76 25.84 10.01
N THR A 504 27.56 24.85 9.65
CA THR A 504 28.91 24.66 10.23
C THR A 504 29.86 25.55 9.48
N VAL A 505 30.55 26.40 10.20
CA VAL A 505 31.50 27.38 9.62
C VAL A 505 32.92 26.91 9.88
N VAL A 506 33.69 26.74 8.81
CA VAL A 506 35.14 26.59 8.85
C VAL A 506 35.75 27.94 8.58
N TYR A 507 36.35 28.52 9.60
CA TYR A 507 37.10 29.77 9.50
C TYR A 507 38.52 29.48 9.02
N MET A 508 38.99 30.30 8.09
CA MET A 508 40.32 30.18 7.46
C MET A 508 41.17 31.35 7.78
N ALA A 509 42.39 31.08 8.23
CA ALA A 509 43.42 32.12 8.35
C ALA A 509 44.71 31.68 7.64
N ILE A 510 45.35 32.59 6.93
CA ILE A 510 46.58 32.33 6.16
C ILE A 510 47.65 33.34 6.59
N ASN A 511 48.80 32.86 6.98
CA ASN A 511 49.92 33.63 7.48
C ASN A 511 49.56 34.63 8.59
N GLY A 512 48.66 34.22 9.51
CA GLY A 512 48.22 35.02 10.64
C GLY A 512 47.15 36.07 10.35
N GLU A 513 46.68 36.17 9.11
CA GLU A 513 45.55 37.03 8.73
C GLU A 513 44.30 36.24 8.45
N PHE A 514 43.12 36.71 8.88
CA PHE A 514 41.85 36.09 8.57
C PHE A 514 41.57 36.19 7.06
N ALA A 515 41.48 35.04 6.39
CA ALA A 515 41.31 34.95 4.94
C ALA A 515 39.84 34.86 4.52
N GLY A 516 39.00 34.18 5.36
CA GLY A 516 37.60 34.00 5.06
C GLY A 516 36.95 32.87 5.82
N SER A 517 35.76 32.48 5.40
CA SER A 517 35.02 31.39 5.98
C SER A 517 34.32 30.54 4.91
N ILE A 518 34.24 29.23 5.19
CA ILE A 518 33.53 28.26 4.36
C ILE A 518 32.30 27.78 5.17
N LEU A 519 31.13 28.04 4.62
CA LEU A 519 29.87 27.59 5.22
C LEU A 519 29.49 26.25 4.65
N ILE A 520 29.30 25.29 5.54
CA ILE A 520 28.89 23.92 5.23
C ILE A 520 27.52 23.69 5.87
N ALA A 521 26.57 23.35 5.06
CA ALA A 521 25.18 23.04 5.53
C ALA A 521 24.64 21.81 4.83
N ASP A 522 23.67 21.23 5.47
CA ASP A 522 22.87 20.16 4.88
C ASP A 522 21.87 20.78 3.91
N GLU A 523 21.96 20.39 2.64
CA GLU A 523 21.16 20.97 1.56
C GLU A 523 19.70 20.53 1.65
N LEU A 524 18.78 21.47 1.45
CA LEU A 524 17.34 21.14 1.37
C LEU A 524 17.07 20.28 0.14
N LYS A 525 16.14 19.35 0.27
CA LYS A 525 15.59 18.64 -0.90
C LYS A 525 14.80 19.61 -1.77
N ASP A 526 14.86 19.39 -3.07
CA ASP A 526 14.35 20.34 -4.06
C ASP A 526 12.85 20.59 -3.93
N ASP A 527 12.09 19.58 -3.45
CA ASP A 527 10.64 19.60 -3.28
C ASP A 527 10.17 19.83 -1.81
N ALA A 528 11.09 20.08 -0.87
CA ALA A 528 10.75 20.23 0.55
C ALA A 528 9.79 21.42 0.81
N ILE A 529 9.99 22.54 0.14
CA ILE A 529 9.12 23.73 0.25
C ILE A 529 7.73 23.43 -0.32
N GLU A 530 7.67 22.77 -1.47
CA GLU A 530 6.42 22.37 -2.10
C GLU A 530 5.63 21.38 -1.20
N ALA A 531 6.33 20.40 -0.62
CA ALA A 531 5.75 19.43 0.31
C ALA A 531 5.06 20.11 1.50
N VAL A 532 5.76 21.00 2.19
CA VAL A 532 5.22 21.72 3.36
C VAL A 532 4.06 22.62 2.94
N SER A 533 4.18 23.35 1.84
CA SER A 533 3.11 24.21 1.33
C SER A 533 1.84 23.44 0.99
N ALA A 534 1.96 22.27 0.34
CA ALA A 534 0.82 21.42 -0.01
C ALA A 534 0.10 20.85 1.23
N LEU A 535 0.86 20.49 2.27
CA LEU A 535 0.29 20.03 3.54
C LEU A 535 -0.47 21.14 4.25
N LYS A 536 0.11 22.33 4.34
CA LYS A 536 -0.55 23.52 4.92
C LYS A 536 -1.81 23.91 4.15
N ALA A 537 -1.78 23.88 2.82
CA ALA A 537 -2.97 24.09 1.99
C ALA A 537 -4.08 23.06 2.24
N SER A 538 -3.71 21.88 2.75
CA SER A 538 -4.65 20.84 3.18
C SER A 538 -5.17 21.00 4.61
N GLY A 539 -4.75 22.07 5.32
CA GLY A 539 -5.12 22.35 6.71
C GLY A 539 -4.34 21.54 7.74
N ILE A 540 -3.17 21.00 7.38
CA ILE A 540 -2.33 20.18 8.25
C ILE A 540 -1.26 21.08 8.86
N GLN A 541 -1.11 21.05 10.19
CA GLN A 541 -0.06 21.76 10.90
C GLN A 541 1.27 21.02 10.74
N THR A 542 2.33 21.76 10.38
CA THR A 542 3.64 21.19 10.12
C THR A 542 4.59 21.47 11.26
N VAL A 543 5.31 20.44 11.71
CA VAL A 543 6.27 20.54 12.82
C VAL A 543 7.58 19.92 12.39
N MET A 544 8.71 20.47 12.81
CA MET A 544 10.04 19.89 12.59
C MET A 544 10.71 19.55 13.92
N LEU A 545 11.24 18.35 14.01
CA LEU A 545 12.10 17.89 15.10
C LEU A 545 13.54 17.77 14.59
N THR A 546 14.51 18.31 15.33
CA THR A 546 15.93 18.21 14.94
C THR A 546 16.85 18.18 16.16
N GLY A 547 17.98 17.46 16.04
CA GLY A 547 19.06 17.51 17.02
C GLY A 547 20.00 18.73 16.85
N ASP A 548 19.85 19.50 15.77
CA ASP A 548 20.69 20.66 15.49
C ASP A 548 20.49 21.78 16.50
N ALA A 549 21.46 22.70 16.52
CA ALA A 549 21.35 23.94 17.31
C ALA A 549 20.11 24.75 16.92
N LYS A 550 19.48 25.37 17.91
CA LYS A 550 18.21 26.12 17.75
C LYS A 550 18.25 27.15 16.61
N GLN A 551 19.37 27.84 16.42
CA GLN A 551 19.50 28.82 15.34
C GLN A 551 19.40 28.17 13.96
N VAL A 552 20.07 27.03 13.75
CA VAL A 552 20.06 26.27 12.49
C VAL A 552 18.66 25.73 12.19
N GLY A 553 18.06 25.04 13.18
CA GLY A 553 16.71 24.50 13.05
C GLY A 553 15.66 25.58 12.74
N THR A 554 15.74 26.73 13.43
CA THR A 554 14.80 27.85 13.20
C THR A 554 14.96 28.45 11.79
N ALA A 555 16.20 28.61 11.30
CA ALA A 555 16.43 29.15 9.96
C ALA A 555 15.90 28.22 8.86
N VAL A 556 16.15 26.92 8.97
CA VAL A 556 15.63 25.92 8.04
C VAL A 556 14.09 25.91 8.07
N ALA A 557 13.48 25.91 9.26
CA ALA A 557 12.03 25.93 9.41
C ALA A 557 11.38 27.16 8.75
N GLN A 558 12.01 28.35 8.92
CA GLN A 558 11.56 29.59 8.28
C GLN A 558 11.68 29.52 6.75
N GLN A 559 12.79 28.98 6.25
CA GLN A 559 13.03 28.85 4.80
C GLN A 559 12.01 27.93 4.13
N ILE A 560 11.63 26.83 4.78
CA ILE A 560 10.67 25.85 4.26
C ILE A 560 9.22 26.28 4.54
N GLY A 561 8.99 27.14 5.55
CA GLY A 561 7.68 27.61 5.95
C GLY A 561 6.97 26.68 6.95
N ILE A 562 7.71 25.94 7.77
CA ILE A 562 7.17 25.08 8.84
C ILE A 562 6.59 25.92 9.99
N ASP A 563 5.47 25.45 10.59
CA ASP A 563 4.72 26.21 11.60
C ASP A 563 5.38 26.17 12.99
N GLU A 564 5.93 25.02 13.41
CA GLU A 564 6.52 24.81 14.73
C GLU A 564 7.84 24.04 14.60
N VAL A 565 8.90 24.43 15.35
CA VAL A 565 10.20 23.76 15.34
C VAL A 565 10.68 23.48 16.76
N HIS A 566 11.18 22.27 16.98
CA HIS A 566 11.86 21.85 18.20
C HIS A 566 13.28 21.39 17.83
N ALA A 567 14.26 22.07 18.39
CA ALA A 567 15.68 21.86 18.12
C ALA A 567 16.41 21.36 19.37
N GLU A 568 17.68 20.96 19.21
CA GLU A 568 18.56 20.46 20.28
C GLU A 568 18.02 19.19 20.97
N LEU A 569 17.26 18.35 20.22
CA LEU A 569 16.65 17.14 20.73
C LEU A 569 17.60 15.95 20.63
N LEU A 570 17.72 15.19 21.71
CA LEU A 570 18.28 13.84 21.65
C LEU A 570 17.23 12.85 21.08
N PRO A 571 17.63 11.66 20.60
CA PRO A 571 16.67 10.71 20.02
C PRO A 571 15.49 10.37 20.95
N GLN A 572 15.72 10.23 22.26
CA GLN A 572 14.67 10.00 23.25
C GLN A 572 13.75 11.21 23.44
N ASP A 573 14.30 12.44 23.31
CA ASP A 573 13.52 13.67 23.46
C ASP A 573 12.57 13.87 22.27
N LYS A 574 12.93 13.37 21.08
CA LYS A 574 12.05 13.36 19.92
C LYS A 574 10.76 12.58 20.19
N VAL A 575 10.87 11.40 20.84
CA VAL A 575 9.69 10.58 21.21
C VAL A 575 8.80 11.34 22.21
N THR A 576 9.41 11.89 23.26
CA THR A 576 8.67 12.68 24.28
C THR A 576 7.98 13.89 23.63
N LYS A 577 8.66 14.59 22.73
CA LYS A 577 8.10 15.74 22.04
C LYS A 577 6.97 15.35 21.09
N LEU A 578 7.09 14.22 20.40
CA LEU A 578 6.01 13.66 19.57
C LEU A 578 4.76 13.38 20.44
N GLU A 579 4.93 12.79 21.63
CA GLU A 579 3.84 12.51 22.56
C GLU A 579 3.18 13.78 23.09
N GLU A 580 3.95 14.84 23.32
CA GLU A 580 3.38 16.15 23.69
C GLU A 580 2.53 16.75 22.56
N ILE A 581 2.95 16.61 21.30
CA ILE A 581 2.19 17.05 20.13
C ILE A 581 0.93 16.17 19.98
N ASP A 582 1.08 14.87 20.18
CA ASP A 582 -0.02 13.90 20.12
C ASP A 582 -1.16 14.23 21.10
N GLN A 583 -0.82 14.74 22.28
CA GLN A 583 -1.80 15.18 23.28
C GLN A 583 -2.57 16.45 22.88
N LYS A 584 -2.05 17.27 21.97
CA LYS A 584 -2.72 18.51 21.50
C LYS A 584 -3.84 18.23 20.49
N LYS A 585 -3.83 17.07 19.82
CA LYS A 585 -4.80 16.74 18.78
C LYS A 585 -6.16 16.30 19.37
N ALA A 586 -7.23 16.47 18.61
CA ALA A 586 -8.53 15.91 18.97
C ALA A 586 -8.53 14.35 18.88
N PRO A 587 -9.40 13.63 19.63
CA PRO A 587 -9.37 12.16 19.69
C PRO A 587 -9.52 11.44 18.35
N GLN A 588 -10.13 12.08 17.35
CA GLN A 588 -10.33 11.52 16.02
C GLN A 588 -9.25 11.93 15.02
N GLU A 589 -8.40 12.88 15.38
CA GLU A 589 -7.31 13.34 14.55
C GLU A 589 -6.11 12.40 14.64
N LYS A 590 -5.26 12.44 13.62
CA LYS A 590 -4.09 11.61 13.49
C LYS A 590 -2.84 12.46 13.34
N LEU A 591 -1.76 11.99 13.96
CA LEU A 591 -0.42 12.54 13.81
C LEU A 591 0.40 11.63 12.91
N LEU A 592 0.99 12.18 11.86
CA LEU A 592 1.99 11.47 11.08
C LEU A 592 3.40 11.95 11.44
N PHE A 593 4.35 11.03 11.42
CA PHE A 593 5.77 11.33 11.55
C PHE A 593 6.51 10.85 10.28
N VAL A 594 7.39 11.70 9.75
CA VAL A 594 8.19 11.41 8.56
C VAL A 594 9.67 11.46 8.95
N GLY A 595 10.40 10.38 8.69
CA GLY A 595 11.83 10.26 8.99
C GLY A 595 12.55 9.34 8.00
N ASP A 596 13.89 9.34 8.03
CA ASP A 596 14.73 8.43 7.24
C ASP A 596 14.83 7.03 7.86
N GLY A 597 14.48 6.91 9.14
CA GLY A 597 14.32 5.68 9.88
C GLY A 597 15.59 5.05 10.44
N ILE A 598 16.77 5.57 10.20
CA ILE A 598 18.00 5.02 10.77
C ILE A 598 18.03 5.32 12.28
N ASN A 599 17.77 6.58 12.65
CA ASN A 599 17.77 7.04 14.04
C ASN A 599 16.38 7.21 14.63
N ASP A 600 15.35 7.26 13.79
CA ASP A 600 13.98 7.65 14.15
C ASP A 600 13.02 6.46 14.26
N THR A 601 13.50 5.22 14.18
CA THR A 601 12.69 3.99 14.33
C THR A 601 11.74 4.04 15.54
N PRO A 602 12.14 4.46 16.75
CA PRO A 602 11.24 4.56 17.89
C PRO A 602 10.15 5.63 17.70
N VAL A 603 10.45 6.74 17.02
CA VAL A 603 9.51 7.83 16.76
C VAL A 603 8.50 7.41 15.69
N LEU A 604 8.96 6.73 14.62
CA LEU A 604 8.12 6.14 13.57
C LEU A 604 7.09 5.16 14.15
N ALA A 605 7.55 4.26 15.03
CA ALA A 605 6.68 3.26 15.65
C ALA A 605 5.68 3.86 16.65
N ARG A 606 5.97 5.05 17.20
CA ARG A 606 5.13 5.72 18.22
C ARG A 606 4.06 6.62 17.61
N ALA A 607 4.27 7.12 16.41
CA ALA A 607 3.30 7.93 15.69
C ALA A 607 2.01 7.14 15.37
N ASP A 608 0.88 7.82 15.14
CA ASP A 608 -0.32 7.16 14.59
C ASP A 608 -0.06 6.60 13.18
N ILE A 609 0.79 7.31 12.41
CA ILE A 609 1.24 6.90 11.08
C ILE A 609 2.72 7.24 10.95
N GLY A 610 3.57 6.22 10.88
CA GLY A 610 4.99 6.36 10.60
C GLY A 610 5.25 6.29 9.09
N ILE A 611 5.94 7.28 8.54
CA ILE A 611 6.34 7.33 7.12
C ILE A 611 7.87 7.29 7.04
N ALA A 612 8.43 6.26 6.41
CA ALA A 612 9.85 6.18 6.10
C ALA A 612 10.15 6.75 4.71
N MET A 613 11.21 7.57 4.62
CA MET A 613 11.71 8.16 3.38
C MET A 613 12.87 7.34 2.81
N GLY A 614 13.04 7.39 1.46
CA GLY A 614 14.19 6.76 0.81
C GLY A 614 14.22 5.23 0.92
N GLY A 615 13.10 4.58 0.77
CA GLY A 615 12.64 3.25 1.13
C GLY A 615 13.55 2.03 0.98
N LEU A 616 14.81 2.19 0.61
CA LEU A 616 15.71 1.06 0.37
C LEU A 616 17.02 1.16 1.16
N GLY A 617 17.21 2.27 1.90
CA GLY A 617 18.44 2.51 2.68
C GLY A 617 18.48 1.82 4.05
N SER A 618 17.33 1.60 4.69
CA SER A 618 17.27 1.01 6.04
C SER A 618 16.15 0.00 6.18
N ASP A 619 16.49 -1.27 6.25
CA ASP A 619 15.53 -2.35 6.50
C ASP A 619 14.74 -2.14 7.81
N ALA A 620 15.40 -1.61 8.85
CA ALA A 620 14.76 -1.29 10.13
C ALA A 620 13.68 -0.20 9.99
N ALA A 621 13.93 0.82 9.16
CA ALA A 621 12.96 1.86 8.87
C ALA A 621 11.76 1.32 8.11
N VAL A 622 12.03 0.54 7.06
CA VAL A 622 11.00 -0.14 6.29
C VAL A 622 10.15 -1.04 7.20
N GLU A 623 10.73 -1.74 8.16
CA GLU A 623 9.98 -2.61 9.07
C GLU A 623 9.10 -1.81 10.05
N ALA A 624 9.62 -0.73 10.62
CA ALA A 624 8.93 0.08 11.64
C ALA A 624 7.85 1.00 11.07
N ALA A 625 8.01 1.51 9.85
CA ALA A 625 7.06 2.45 9.25
C ALA A 625 5.77 1.75 8.80
N ASP A 626 4.68 2.51 8.76
CA ASP A 626 3.38 2.09 8.24
C ASP A 626 3.22 2.40 6.75
N ILE A 627 3.95 3.41 6.28
CA ILE A 627 4.02 3.83 4.89
C ILE A 627 5.49 4.04 4.54
N VAL A 628 5.89 3.59 3.35
CA VAL A 628 7.25 3.75 2.85
C VAL A 628 7.21 4.53 1.54
N ILE A 629 7.96 5.63 1.47
CA ILE A 629 8.15 6.39 0.24
C ILE A 629 9.44 5.91 -0.41
N MET A 630 9.32 5.34 -1.61
CA MET A 630 10.44 4.73 -2.35
C MET A 630 11.42 5.75 -2.91
N THR A 631 10.90 6.92 -3.26
CA THR A 631 11.68 8.07 -3.70
C THR A 631 12.14 8.88 -2.50
N ASP A 632 13.15 9.69 -2.69
CA ASP A 632 13.64 10.59 -1.63
C ASP A 632 12.95 11.96 -1.66
N GLN A 633 11.64 11.99 -1.99
CA GLN A 633 10.83 13.18 -2.23
C GLN A 633 9.79 13.42 -1.13
N PRO A 634 9.96 14.45 -0.27
CA PRO A 634 8.99 14.84 0.75
C PRO A 634 7.59 15.17 0.19
N SER A 635 7.47 15.65 -1.04
CA SER A 635 6.19 15.96 -1.71
C SER A 635 5.26 14.75 -1.82
N LYS A 636 5.81 13.53 -1.84
CA LYS A 636 5.05 12.28 -1.86
C LYS A 636 4.16 12.07 -0.62
N VAL A 637 4.48 12.73 0.50
CA VAL A 637 3.62 12.71 1.70
C VAL A 637 2.27 13.37 1.40
N ALA A 638 2.29 14.55 0.77
CA ALA A 638 1.06 15.23 0.36
C ALA A 638 0.30 14.44 -0.71
N GLU A 639 1.02 13.78 -1.62
CA GLU A 639 0.44 12.90 -2.64
C GLU A 639 -0.25 11.67 -2.02
N ALA A 640 0.36 11.06 -0.98
CA ALA A 640 -0.25 9.96 -0.21
C ALA A 640 -1.60 10.38 0.40
N ILE A 641 -1.65 11.55 1.00
CA ILE A 641 -2.87 12.12 1.57
C ILE A 641 -3.92 12.40 0.48
N ALA A 642 -3.51 12.88 -0.70
CA ALA A 642 -4.41 13.11 -1.83
C ALA A 642 -5.03 11.79 -2.34
N VAL A 643 -4.25 10.72 -2.46
CA VAL A 643 -4.74 9.37 -2.80
C VAL A 643 -5.73 8.87 -1.74
N ALA A 644 -5.43 9.05 -0.46
CA ALA A 644 -6.31 8.68 0.64
C ALA A 644 -7.65 9.42 0.58
N LYS A 645 -7.63 10.74 0.40
CA LYS A 645 -8.84 11.59 0.26
C LYS A 645 -9.69 11.17 -0.95
N ARG A 646 -9.05 10.84 -2.08
CA ARG A 646 -9.72 10.34 -3.28
C ARG A 646 -10.37 8.98 -3.02
N THR A 647 -9.65 8.06 -2.40
CA THR A 647 -10.15 6.72 -2.03
C THR A 647 -11.37 6.83 -1.13
N ARG A 648 -11.27 7.61 -0.05
CA ARG A 648 -12.39 7.86 0.88
C ARG A 648 -13.61 8.44 0.15
N ARG A 649 -13.42 9.42 -0.73
CA ARG A 649 -14.52 10.03 -1.50
C ARG A 649 -15.27 8.98 -2.33
N ILE A 650 -14.57 8.11 -3.03
CA ILE A 650 -15.17 7.07 -3.87
C ILE A 650 -15.86 6.00 -3.01
N VAL A 651 -15.26 5.59 -1.91
CA VAL A 651 -15.88 4.67 -0.95
C VAL A 651 -17.19 5.23 -0.40
N TRP A 652 -17.21 6.51 0.01
CA TRP A 652 -18.43 7.16 0.50
C TRP A 652 -19.49 7.36 -0.58
N GLN A 653 -19.09 7.62 -1.83
CA GLN A 653 -20.01 7.63 -2.97
C GLN A 653 -20.70 6.28 -3.13
N ASN A 654 -19.96 5.18 -3.04
CA ASN A 654 -20.52 3.84 -3.13
C ASN A 654 -21.47 3.54 -1.97
N ILE A 655 -21.10 3.92 -0.74
CA ILE A 655 -21.96 3.75 0.45
C ILE A 655 -23.27 4.52 0.27
N ALA A 656 -23.20 5.80 -0.05
CA ALA A 656 -24.36 6.66 -0.19
C ALA A 656 -25.26 6.19 -1.35
N PHE A 657 -24.68 5.84 -2.49
CA PHE A 657 -25.40 5.34 -3.65
C PHE A 657 -26.11 4.01 -3.35
N ALA A 658 -25.37 3.03 -2.80
CA ALA A 658 -25.93 1.72 -2.51
C ALA A 658 -27.05 1.79 -1.46
N LEU A 659 -26.84 2.52 -0.35
CA LEU A 659 -27.87 2.67 0.67
C LEU A 659 -29.06 3.50 0.18
N GLY A 660 -28.84 4.54 -0.60
CA GLY A 660 -29.89 5.39 -1.16
C GLY A 660 -30.81 4.62 -2.12
N VAL A 661 -30.22 3.92 -3.10
CA VAL A 661 -31.01 3.11 -4.05
C VAL A 661 -31.75 1.99 -3.31
N LYS A 662 -31.06 1.26 -2.41
CA LYS A 662 -31.72 0.21 -1.62
C LYS A 662 -32.84 0.74 -0.76
N GLY A 663 -32.67 1.89 -0.10
CA GLY A 663 -33.73 2.52 0.70
C GLY A 663 -34.98 2.82 -0.14
N VAL A 664 -34.82 3.35 -1.35
CA VAL A 664 -35.93 3.60 -2.27
C VAL A 664 -36.62 2.29 -2.66
N PHE A 665 -35.88 1.29 -3.10
CA PHE A 665 -36.47 0.01 -3.52
C PHE A 665 -37.10 -0.77 -2.37
N LEU A 666 -36.56 -0.71 -1.15
CA LEU A 666 -37.16 -1.29 0.05
C LEU A 666 -38.54 -0.66 0.33
N LEU A 667 -38.66 0.66 0.22
CA LEU A 667 -39.95 1.34 0.36
C LEU A 667 -40.92 0.93 -0.74
N LEU A 668 -40.50 0.94 -2.02
CA LEU A 668 -41.32 0.52 -3.14
C LEU A 668 -41.79 -0.94 -3.00
N GLY A 669 -40.92 -1.84 -2.53
CA GLY A 669 -41.25 -3.24 -2.25
C GLY A 669 -42.27 -3.39 -1.12
N ALA A 670 -42.09 -2.66 -0.01
CA ALA A 670 -43.01 -2.66 1.11
C ALA A 670 -44.41 -2.15 0.74
N PHE A 671 -44.49 -1.13 -0.14
CA PHE A 671 -45.77 -0.63 -0.68
C PHE A 671 -46.36 -1.53 -1.78
N GLY A 672 -45.63 -2.58 -2.25
CA GLY A 672 -46.09 -3.49 -3.29
C GLY A 672 -46.02 -2.89 -4.71
N ILE A 673 -45.20 -1.85 -4.91
CA ILE A 673 -44.97 -1.20 -6.21
C ILE A 673 -43.86 -1.93 -6.97
N ALA A 674 -42.78 -2.33 -6.25
CA ALA A 674 -41.68 -3.05 -6.85
C ALA A 674 -41.98 -4.57 -6.87
N THR A 675 -41.60 -5.20 -7.97
CA THR A 675 -41.66 -6.66 -8.18
C THR A 675 -40.32 -7.31 -7.87
N MET A 676 -40.27 -8.64 -7.86
CA MET A 676 -39.01 -9.38 -7.67
C MET A 676 -37.99 -9.11 -8.78
N TRP A 677 -38.41 -8.80 -10.01
CA TRP A 677 -37.52 -8.47 -11.13
C TRP A 677 -36.72 -7.20 -10.87
N GLU A 678 -37.42 -6.17 -10.47
CA GLU A 678 -36.80 -4.86 -10.16
C GLU A 678 -35.92 -4.98 -8.92
N ALA A 679 -36.31 -5.82 -7.96
CA ALA A 679 -35.52 -6.08 -6.77
C ALA A 679 -34.13 -6.66 -7.10
N VAL A 680 -34.08 -7.72 -7.92
CA VAL A 680 -32.81 -8.37 -8.30
C VAL A 680 -32.00 -7.47 -9.24
N PHE A 681 -32.66 -6.83 -10.21
CA PHE A 681 -32.00 -5.91 -11.13
C PHE A 681 -31.36 -4.73 -10.39
N SER A 682 -32.05 -4.18 -9.38
CA SER A 682 -31.53 -3.14 -8.51
C SER A 682 -30.30 -3.63 -7.75
N ASP A 683 -30.32 -4.80 -7.13
CA ASP A 683 -29.21 -5.32 -6.33
C ASP A 683 -27.96 -5.56 -7.19
N VAL A 684 -28.12 -6.29 -8.29
CA VAL A 684 -27.03 -6.59 -9.23
C VAL A 684 -26.50 -5.31 -9.89
N GLY A 685 -27.40 -4.43 -10.38
CA GLY A 685 -27.03 -3.19 -11.05
C GLY A 685 -26.24 -2.26 -10.13
N VAL A 686 -26.69 -2.09 -8.90
CA VAL A 686 -25.98 -1.29 -7.88
C VAL A 686 -24.59 -1.87 -7.58
N THR A 687 -24.50 -3.19 -7.47
CA THR A 687 -23.22 -3.85 -7.19
C THR A 687 -22.22 -3.64 -8.32
N VAL A 688 -22.64 -3.85 -9.58
CA VAL A 688 -21.76 -3.63 -10.75
C VAL A 688 -21.33 -2.16 -10.84
N LEU A 689 -22.25 -1.22 -10.67
CA LEU A 689 -21.93 0.21 -10.71
C LEU A 689 -20.98 0.62 -9.59
N ALA A 690 -21.18 0.10 -8.37
CA ALA A 690 -20.30 0.36 -7.24
C ALA A 690 -18.88 -0.21 -7.45
N VAL A 691 -18.75 -1.39 -8.04
CA VAL A 691 -17.45 -1.98 -8.40
C VAL A 691 -16.76 -1.14 -9.49
N LEU A 692 -17.49 -0.75 -10.53
CA LEU A 692 -16.94 0.11 -11.60
C LEU A 692 -16.49 1.48 -11.05
N ASN A 693 -17.25 2.05 -10.10
CA ASN A 693 -16.87 3.29 -9.43
C ASN A 693 -15.62 3.10 -8.55
N ALA A 694 -15.52 1.98 -7.82
CA ALA A 694 -14.34 1.65 -7.03
C ALA A 694 -13.06 1.57 -7.89
N MET A 695 -13.14 1.03 -9.11
CA MET A 695 -11.99 0.98 -10.04
C MET A 695 -11.46 2.38 -10.45
N ARG A 696 -12.25 3.45 -10.31
CA ARG A 696 -11.79 4.83 -10.59
C ARG A 696 -10.72 5.33 -9.61
N VAL A 697 -10.54 4.65 -8.48
CA VAL A 697 -9.46 4.98 -7.53
C VAL A 697 -8.09 4.78 -8.17
N MET A 698 -7.94 3.77 -9.02
CA MET A 698 -6.67 3.42 -9.66
C MET A 698 -6.23 4.37 -10.79
N LYS A 699 -7.13 5.24 -11.26
CA LYS A 699 -6.84 6.28 -12.26
C LYS A 699 -6.34 7.55 -11.58
#